data_c9df508a79fade322990f5eb77e8c90e
#
_entry.id   c9df508a79fade322990f5eb77e8c90e
#
_cell.length_a   1.000
_cell.length_b   1.000
_cell.length_c   1.000
_cell.angle_alpha   90.00
_cell.angle_beta   90.00
_cell.angle_gamma   90.00
#
_symmetry.space_group_name_H-M   'P 1'
#
loop_
_entity.id
_entity.type
_entity.pdbx_description
1 polymer ?
#
loop_
_entity_poly.entity_id
_entity_poly.type
_entity_poly.pdbx_seq_one_letter_code
_entity_poly.pdbx_strand_id
1 'polypeptide(L)'
;MRFSRALVFRSAIVALLCAFASNANAELVARNWIAVSHQLAPSGTGTIDFTPHGTQPGLLYDIQPPEPQCSACHSIAGGDPSTSPEFRPFTTWSGSMMANATRDPLFFAALDVANHDVPGVGDYCLRCHTPRGWLMGHVVKPGFGPPNDPVKGASACLLNGTYDAPDDINSDMGGVTCHFCHRLMPNGPNGEPGYTENGNAWVDDVQCENTGGGPPCRRGPYAYDDGTAPPPHEWQYSQYHTESAICGTCHNVSSPDVSRMPAATDRIFGDGFDGSGALKTLKLDDGTDTGHPMPIERTFSEWQQSQYAQAPETTCQNCHMPESEDPDATACSYRINNRTGNLPVHAFVGGNTWVPGIIKGEFGAGLDTSGTNRTQSLQQTIDWSRQLLTTAAALDTTIQSYTPPTPSVPGAMALSIKVTNLTGHKLPTGYSEGRRMWLNVQVRDANGGLVYESAAYDPSTAELTQDPQARVYEVLQGIWNFHGTGTCDIENASNEKMFHFVLNDCIARDSRIPPLGFAPATAADPNGYDLRPVGYPYPETSPGSGVLVNYDTATYTLSVPAGTVTPLTATARLYYQTASNYYVEFLRDEAVNQGFADENTMCSDGPNRPFTVGPQSRTRGEYMYELWNNAPDDATQPGYGKSPPELMQTSAASTSTH
;
A
#
# COMPACT_ATOMS: atom_id res chain seq x y z
N MET A 1 -7.44 -26.78 4.43
CA MET A 1 -6.09 -27.39 4.49
C MET A 1 -5.54 -27.97 3.17
N ARG A 2 -6.21 -27.81 2.02
CA ARG A 2 -5.69 -28.23 0.70
C ARG A 2 -5.22 -27.07 -0.19
N PHE A 3 -5.46 -25.83 0.19
CA PHE A 3 -5.08 -24.63 -0.56
C PHE A 3 -3.56 -24.37 -0.64
N SER A 4 -2.80 -24.87 0.33
CA SER A 4 -1.39 -24.49 0.47
C SER A 4 -0.43 -25.09 -0.56
N ARG A 5 -0.83 -26.11 -1.33
CA ARG A 5 0.09 -26.77 -2.27
C ARG A 5 -0.06 -26.31 -3.73
N ALA A 6 -1.24 -25.86 -4.13
CA ALA A 6 -1.50 -25.55 -5.52
C ALA A 6 -1.09 -24.12 -5.90
N LEU A 7 -1.32 -23.13 -5.02
CA LEU A 7 -0.84 -21.76 -5.26
C LEU A 7 0.69 -21.69 -5.32
N VAL A 8 1.36 -22.44 -4.43
CA VAL A 8 2.82 -22.56 -4.44
C VAL A 8 3.33 -23.20 -5.73
N PHE A 9 2.57 -24.17 -6.29
CA PHE A 9 3.02 -24.86 -7.51
C PHE A 9 2.86 -24.00 -8.78
N ARG A 10 1.80 -23.20 -8.90
CA ARG A 10 1.64 -22.31 -10.06
C ARG A 10 2.55 -21.08 -9.99
N SER A 11 2.76 -20.51 -8.82
CA SER A 11 3.75 -19.45 -8.65
C SER A 11 5.17 -19.94 -8.94
N ALA A 12 5.49 -21.19 -8.58
CA ALA A 12 6.77 -21.78 -8.93
C ALA A 12 6.92 -22.08 -10.44
N ILE A 13 5.82 -22.44 -11.13
CA ILE A 13 5.83 -22.66 -12.59
C ILE A 13 5.93 -21.34 -13.35
N VAL A 14 5.28 -20.27 -12.91
CA VAL A 14 5.44 -18.93 -13.50
C VAL A 14 6.85 -18.42 -13.26
N ALA A 15 7.41 -18.59 -12.06
CA ALA A 15 8.81 -18.26 -11.78
C ALA A 15 9.79 -19.12 -12.59
N LEU A 16 9.48 -20.39 -12.85
CA LEU A 16 10.34 -21.29 -13.65
C LEU A 16 10.24 -21.00 -15.16
N LEU A 17 9.08 -20.58 -15.66
CA LEU A 17 8.91 -20.17 -17.06
C LEU A 17 9.60 -18.83 -17.36
N CYS A 18 9.68 -17.93 -16.38
CA CYS A 18 10.46 -16.70 -16.50
C CYS A 18 11.99 -16.95 -16.49
N ALA A 19 12.47 -18.08 -15.94
CA ALA A 19 13.91 -18.41 -15.89
C ALA A 19 14.46 -18.95 -17.22
N PHE A 20 13.64 -19.26 -18.22
CA PHE A 20 14.05 -19.80 -19.52
C PHE A 20 13.88 -18.84 -20.70
N ALA A 21 13.48 -17.58 -20.47
CA ALA A 21 13.46 -16.58 -21.53
C ALA A 21 14.90 -16.08 -21.78
N SER A 22 15.59 -16.74 -22.68
CA SER A 22 16.90 -16.35 -23.21
C SER A 22 16.80 -15.04 -24.01
N ASN A 23 17.68 -14.08 -23.68
CA ASN A 23 18.26 -13.03 -24.54
C ASN A 23 17.46 -12.68 -25.84
N ALA A 24 16.33 -12.04 -25.69
CA ALA A 24 15.78 -11.21 -26.74
C ALA A 24 15.96 -9.75 -26.30
N ASN A 25 16.65 -8.94 -27.08
CA ASN A 25 16.64 -7.51 -26.98
C ASN A 25 15.20 -7.05 -27.19
N ALA A 26 14.42 -6.96 -26.11
CA ALA A 26 13.10 -6.39 -26.16
C ALA A 26 13.31 -4.87 -26.22
N GLU A 27 13.15 -4.27 -27.40
CA GLU A 27 12.88 -2.85 -27.50
C GLU A 27 11.68 -2.55 -26.59
N LEU A 28 11.90 -1.66 -25.64
CA LEU A 28 10.85 -1.06 -24.84
C LEU A 28 9.83 -0.44 -25.79
N VAL A 29 8.77 -1.15 -26.09
CA VAL A 29 7.60 -0.52 -26.72
C VAL A 29 7.00 0.36 -25.63
N ALA A 30 7.42 1.63 -25.63
CA ALA A 30 6.77 2.65 -24.85
C ALA A 30 5.30 2.67 -25.28
N ARG A 31 4.44 1.98 -24.55
CA ARG A 31 3.01 2.23 -24.65
C ARG A 31 2.84 3.66 -24.23
N ASN A 32 2.18 4.46 -25.06
CA ASN A 32 1.84 5.86 -24.81
C ASN A 32 0.79 5.94 -23.69
N TRP A 33 1.17 5.52 -22.50
CA TRP A 33 0.51 5.98 -21.30
C TRP A 33 0.97 7.41 -21.12
N ILE A 34 0.06 8.35 -21.31
CA ILE A 34 0.33 9.73 -21.02
C ILE A 34 0.52 9.79 -19.50
N ALA A 35 1.79 9.76 -19.06
CA ALA A 35 2.10 10.32 -17.77
C ALA A 35 1.55 11.73 -17.80
N VAL A 36 0.60 12.02 -16.93
CA VAL A 36 -0.01 13.33 -16.90
C VAL A 36 1.12 14.30 -16.64
N SER A 37 1.46 15.06 -17.67
CA SER A 37 2.28 16.24 -17.45
C SER A 37 1.55 17.06 -16.39
N HIS A 38 2.21 17.32 -15.27
CA HIS A 38 1.75 17.95 -14.04
C HIS A 38 1.08 19.33 -14.22
N GLN A 39 0.30 19.51 -15.26
CA GLN A 39 -0.58 20.65 -15.40
C GLN A 39 -1.91 20.31 -14.73
N LEU A 40 -1.94 20.57 -13.44
CA LEU A 40 -3.21 20.78 -12.77
C LEU A 40 -3.93 21.88 -13.52
N ALA A 41 -4.99 21.52 -14.24
CA ALA A 41 -5.81 22.53 -14.91
C ALA A 41 -6.36 23.45 -13.81
N PRO A 42 -6.20 24.76 -13.94
CA PRO A 42 -6.83 25.67 -13.02
C PRO A 42 -8.33 25.54 -13.19
N SER A 43 -9.02 24.91 -12.23
CA SER A 43 -10.44 25.15 -12.09
C SER A 43 -10.57 26.61 -11.65
N GLY A 44 -11.02 27.44 -12.56
CA GLY A 44 -11.11 28.86 -12.28
C GLY A 44 -12.24 29.13 -11.34
N THR A 45 -11.99 29.31 -10.08
CA THR A 45 -12.82 30.10 -9.15
C THR A 45 -12.32 29.99 -7.72
N GLY A 46 -11.09 30.38 -7.40
CA GLY A 46 -10.74 30.87 -6.04
C GLY A 46 -10.93 29.97 -4.82
N THR A 47 -11.37 28.73 -4.98
CA THR A 47 -11.45 27.72 -3.91
C THR A 47 -10.17 26.90 -3.88
N ILE A 48 -9.78 26.46 -2.68
CA ILE A 48 -8.73 25.49 -2.49
C ILE A 48 -9.16 24.20 -3.19
N ASP A 49 -8.63 24.00 -4.38
CA ASP A 49 -9.02 22.88 -5.21
C ASP A 49 -7.82 21.97 -5.44
N PHE A 50 -7.75 20.93 -4.61
CA PHE A 50 -6.84 19.80 -4.85
C PHE A 50 -7.39 18.89 -5.93
N THR A 51 -8.42 19.32 -6.66
CA THR A 51 -9.17 18.52 -7.60
C THR A 51 -8.34 18.36 -8.87
N PRO A 52 -7.73 17.22 -9.09
CA PRO A 52 -7.07 16.93 -10.35
C PRO A 52 -8.10 16.57 -11.41
N HIS A 53 -7.60 16.01 -12.49
CA HIS A 53 -8.41 15.58 -13.62
C HIS A 53 -9.35 14.43 -13.27
N GLY A 54 -10.34 14.20 -14.12
CA GLY A 54 -11.33 13.14 -13.95
C GLY A 54 -12.71 13.68 -13.58
N THR A 55 -13.59 12.78 -13.16
CA THR A 55 -14.95 13.11 -12.73
C THR A 55 -14.92 13.88 -11.43
N GLN A 56 -15.58 15.03 -11.41
CA GLN A 56 -15.60 15.94 -10.26
C GLN A 56 -16.74 15.64 -9.28
N PRO A 57 -16.63 16.07 -8.01
CA PRO A 57 -17.69 15.93 -7.03
C PRO A 57 -19.03 16.53 -7.49
N GLY A 58 -20.13 15.83 -7.18
CA GLY A 58 -21.47 16.29 -7.48
C GLY A 58 -21.91 16.19 -8.93
N LEU A 59 -21.09 15.63 -9.82
CA LEU A 59 -21.44 15.43 -11.23
C LEU A 59 -22.12 14.09 -11.50
N LEU A 60 -22.04 13.13 -10.59
CA LEU A 60 -22.67 11.82 -10.73
C LEU A 60 -24.02 11.77 -10.05
N TYR A 61 -24.93 10.97 -10.62
CA TYR A 61 -26.25 10.74 -10.04
C TYR A 61 -26.14 10.00 -8.70
N ASP A 62 -25.36 8.90 -8.67
CA ASP A 62 -25.13 8.11 -7.46
C ASP A 62 -23.93 7.16 -7.63
N ILE A 63 -23.20 6.94 -6.55
CA ILE A 63 -22.30 5.80 -6.36
C ILE A 63 -22.90 4.92 -5.27
N GLN A 64 -23.48 3.82 -5.66
CA GLN A 64 -24.14 2.91 -4.72
C GLN A 64 -23.15 2.28 -3.76
N PRO A 65 -23.44 2.23 -2.46
CA PRO A 65 -22.66 1.45 -1.52
C PRO A 65 -22.84 -0.06 -1.81
N PRO A 66 -21.90 -0.90 -1.36
CA PRO A 66 -21.92 -2.32 -1.70
C PRO A 66 -23.04 -3.11 -0.99
N GLU A 67 -23.51 -2.65 0.15
CA GLU A 67 -24.63 -3.25 0.88
C GLU A 67 -25.86 -2.35 0.85
N PRO A 68 -27.05 -2.94 0.66
CA PRO A 68 -27.32 -4.35 0.29
C PRO A 68 -27.27 -4.62 -1.22
N GLN A 69 -26.90 -3.64 -2.05
CA GLN A 69 -27.08 -3.69 -3.51
C GLN A 69 -26.24 -4.78 -4.17
N CYS A 70 -24.95 -4.88 -3.81
CA CYS A 70 -24.05 -5.87 -4.41
C CYS A 70 -24.02 -7.16 -3.57
N SER A 71 -23.99 -7.03 -2.25
CA SER A 71 -23.89 -8.16 -1.32
C SER A 71 -25.01 -9.17 -1.48
N ALA A 72 -26.23 -8.73 -1.79
CA ALA A 72 -27.39 -9.60 -1.97
C ALA A 72 -27.15 -10.74 -2.99
N CYS A 73 -26.38 -10.48 -4.05
CA CYS A 73 -26.08 -11.46 -5.11
C CYS A 73 -24.64 -11.96 -5.07
N HIS A 74 -23.70 -11.12 -4.63
CA HIS A 74 -22.26 -11.36 -4.73
C HIS A 74 -21.62 -11.81 -3.41
N SER A 75 -22.41 -12.15 -2.40
CA SER A 75 -21.92 -12.68 -1.12
C SER A 75 -22.25 -14.16 -0.93
N ILE A 76 -21.53 -14.76 0.00
CA ILE A 76 -21.84 -16.08 0.57
C ILE A 76 -22.53 -15.83 1.91
N ALA A 77 -23.85 -15.87 1.90
CA ALA A 77 -24.64 -15.62 3.12
C ALA A 77 -24.32 -16.69 4.18
N GLY A 78 -23.74 -16.29 5.32
CA GLY A 78 -23.43 -17.17 6.43
C GLY A 78 -22.34 -18.21 6.17
N GLY A 79 -21.66 -18.17 5.01
CA GLY A 79 -20.59 -19.09 4.67
C GLY A 79 -19.21 -18.61 5.14
N ASP A 80 -18.31 -19.56 5.36
CA ASP A 80 -16.90 -19.26 5.60
C ASP A 80 -16.19 -19.05 4.25
N PRO A 81 -15.65 -17.85 3.96
CA PRO A 81 -14.98 -17.57 2.69
C PRO A 81 -13.75 -18.45 2.45
N SER A 82 -13.14 -19.02 3.51
CA SER A 82 -11.96 -19.88 3.37
C SER A 82 -12.29 -21.31 2.93
N THR A 83 -13.53 -21.73 3.10
CA THR A 83 -13.97 -23.11 2.84
C THR A 83 -15.00 -23.20 1.72
N SER A 84 -15.53 -22.08 1.26
CA SER A 84 -16.49 -22.05 0.17
C SER A 84 -15.82 -22.33 -1.18
N PRO A 85 -16.37 -23.19 -2.01
CA PRO A 85 -15.91 -23.35 -3.39
C PRO A 85 -16.16 -22.08 -4.24
N GLU A 86 -17.04 -21.21 -3.78
CA GLU A 86 -17.50 -20.02 -4.49
C GLU A 86 -16.89 -18.76 -3.86
N PHE A 87 -15.73 -18.31 -4.33
CA PHE A 87 -15.13 -17.05 -3.88
C PHE A 87 -15.88 -15.84 -4.45
N ARG A 88 -17.06 -15.57 -3.90
CA ARG A 88 -17.90 -14.48 -4.38
C ARG A 88 -17.22 -13.12 -4.18
N PRO A 89 -17.33 -12.23 -5.19
CA PRO A 89 -16.62 -10.96 -5.19
C PRO A 89 -16.82 -10.11 -3.95
N PHE A 90 -18.05 -9.96 -3.48
CA PHE A 90 -18.31 -9.18 -2.27
C PHE A 90 -17.66 -9.80 -1.03
N THR A 91 -17.79 -11.11 -0.84
CA THR A 91 -17.27 -11.79 0.34
C THR A 91 -15.76 -11.64 0.45
N THR A 92 -15.04 -11.85 -0.65
CA THR A 92 -13.58 -11.72 -0.64
C THR A 92 -13.12 -10.26 -0.57
N TRP A 93 -13.80 -9.34 -1.27
CA TRP A 93 -13.53 -7.92 -1.22
C TRP A 93 -13.76 -7.32 0.16
N SER A 94 -14.82 -7.71 0.88
CA SER A 94 -15.25 -7.07 2.13
C SER A 94 -14.22 -7.14 3.27
N GLY A 95 -13.29 -8.10 3.22
CA GLY A 95 -12.15 -8.18 4.14
C GLY A 95 -10.92 -7.39 3.68
N SER A 96 -10.87 -6.93 2.45
CA SER A 96 -9.71 -6.23 1.91
C SER A 96 -9.54 -4.84 2.52
N MET A 97 -8.29 -4.31 2.50
CA MET A 97 -8.05 -2.93 2.90
C MET A 97 -8.70 -1.91 1.97
N MET A 98 -8.98 -2.26 0.71
CA MET A 98 -9.76 -1.39 -0.18
C MET A 98 -11.20 -1.21 0.34
N ALA A 99 -11.86 -2.29 0.77
CA ALA A 99 -13.19 -2.22 1.36
C ALA A 99 -13.21 -1.47 2.70
N ASN A 100 -12.08 -1.44 3.39
CA ASN A 100 -11.94 -0.91 4.73
C ASN A 100 -11.08 0.37 4.79
N ALA A 101 -10.79 1.00 3.65
CA ALA A 101 -9.96 2.20 3.58
C ALA A 101 -10.51 3.37 4.40
N THR A 102 -11.84 3.47 4.55
CA THR A 102 -12.51 4.44 5.41
C THR A 102 -12.62 4.03 6.88
N ARG A 103 -12.02 2.90 7.26
CA ARG A 103 -11.99 2.39 8.65
C ARG A 103 -10.56 2.24 9.18
N ASP A 104 -9.58 2.66 8.42
CA ASP A 104 -8.17 2.51 8.76
C ASP A 104 -7.70 3.60 9.75
N PRO A 105 -7.51 3.28 11.05
CA PRO A 105 -7.11 4.27 12.03
C PRO A 105 -5.69 4.81 11.79
N LEU A 106 -4.81 4.03 11.15
CA LEU A 106 -3.47 4.49 10.80
C LEU A 106 -3.53 5.58 9.71
N PHE A 107 -4.38 5.36 8.70
CA PHE A 107 -4.63 6.37 7.67
C PHE A 107 -5.19 7.66 8.26
N PHE A 108 -6.17 7.59 9.17
CA PHE A 108 -6.77 8.79 9.75
C PHE A 108 -5.81 9.57 10.66
N ALA A 109 -4.92 8.89 11.38
CA ALA A 109 -3.88 9.55 12.13
C ALA A 109 -2.89 10.30 11.21
N ALA A 110 -2.51 9.69 10.08
CA ALA A 110 -1.69 10.34 9.06
C ALA A 110 -2.43 11.48 8.34
N LEU A 111 -3.74 11.34 8.12
CA LEU A 111 -4.58 12.37 7.52
C LEU A 111 -4.61 13.65 8.38
N ASP A 112 -4.61 13.52 9.71
CA ASP A 112 -4.57 14.66 10.62
C ASP A 112 -3.24 15.40 10.52
N VAL A 113 -2.12 14.68 10.45
CA VAL A 113 -0.80 15.28 10.18
C VAL A 113 -0.83 16.02 8.84
N ALA A 114 -1.30 15.38 7.78
CA ALA A 114 -1.37 16.01 6.46
C ALA A 114 -2.21 17.29 6.47
N ASN A 115 -3.39 17.27 7.10
CA ASN A 115 -4.26 18.45 7.21
C ASN A 115 -3.69 19.54 8.12
N HIS A 116 -2.85 19.19 9.09
CA HIS A 116 -2.12 20.15 9.89
C HIS A 116 -1.00 20.80 9.08
N ASP A 117 -0.24 20.00 8.35
CA ASP A 117 0.85 20.46 7.47
C ASP A 117 0.30 21.36 6.35
N VAL A 118 -0.76 20.94 5.70
CA VAL A 118 -1.41 21.64 4.59
C VAL A 118 -2.93 21.61 4.79
N PRO A 119 -3.53 22.64 5.40
CA PRO A 119 -4.96 22.65 5.72
C PRO A 119 -5.86 22.36 4.52
N GLY A 120 -6.67 21.31 4.65
CA GLY A 120 -7.61 20.89 3.62
C GLY A 120 -7.05 19.87 2.61
N VAL A 121 -5.77 19.47 2.70
CA VAL A 121 -5.15 18.49 1.78
C VAL A 121 -5.81 17.10 1.87
N GLY A 122 -6.49 16.80 2.95
CA GLY A 122 -7.20 15.54 3.10
C GLY A 122 -8.27 15.30 2.03
N ASP A 123 -8.78 16.34 1.37
CA ASP A 123 -9.60 16.20 0.16
C ASP A 123 -8.92 15.33 -0.89
N TYR A 124 -7.64 15.56 -1.11
CA TYR A 124 -6.80 14.79 -2.02
C TYR A 124 -6.66 13.31 -1.60
N CYS A 125 -6.48 13.05 -0.32
CA CYS A 125 -6.32 11.69 0.22
C CYS A 125 -7.65 10.90 0.17
N LEU A 126 -8.74 11.55 0.57
CA LEU A 126 -10.07 10.93 0.68
C LEU A 126 -10.66 10.53 -0.68
N ARG A 127 -10.14 11.06 -1.77
CA ARG A 127 -10.53 10.66 -3.12
C ARG A 127 -10.29 9.17 -3.38
N CYS A 128 -9.17 8.61 -2.91
CA CYS A 128 -8.85 7.20 -3.02
C CYS A 128 -9.41 6.39 -1.85
N HIS A 129 -9.43 6.97 -0.64
CA HIS A 129 -9.83 6.24 0.57
C HIS A 129 -11.35 6.19 0.79
N THR A 130 -12.11 7.14 0.22
CA THR A 130 -13.57 7.12 0.18
C THR A 130 -14.10 7.70 -1.14
N PRO A 131 -13.91 7.02 -2.29
CA PRO A 131 -14.31 7.55 -3.59
C PRO A 131 -15.79 7.95 -3.65
N ARG A 132 -16.67 7.18 -2.99
CA ARG A 132 -18.08 7.52 -2.91
C ARG A 132 -18.30 8.85 -2.18
N GLY A 133 -17.78 8.98 -0.97
CA GLY A 133 -17.93 10.19 -0.17
C GLY A 133 -17.40 11.42 -0.90
N TRP A 134 -16.26 11.27 -1.57
CA TRP A 134 -15.65 12.35 -2.36
C TRP A 134 -16.51 12.73 -3.57
N LEU A 135 -16.90 11.76 -4.41
CA LEU A 135 -17.70 11.99 -5.63
C LEU A 135 -19.11 12.52 -5.33
N MET A 136 -19.69 12.12 -4.19
CA MET A 136 -20.99 12.65 -3.74
C MET A 136 -20.90 14.03 -3.06
N GLY A 137 -19.68 14.59 -2.93
CA GLY A 137 -19.47 15.90 -2.33
C GLY A 137 -19.54 15.93 -0.80
N HIS A 138 -19.39 14.78 -0.15
CA HIS A 138 -19.43 14.68 1.31
C HIS A 138 -18.06 14.99 1.97
N VAL A 139 -17.00 15.11 1.20
CA VAL A 139 -15.68 15.58 1.66
C VAL A 139 -15.59 17.10 1.57
N VAL A 140 -16.01 17.67 0.43
CA VAL A 140 -16.11 19.12 0.25
C VAL A 140 -17.56 19.46 -0.04
N LYS A 141 -18.23 20.19 0.85
CA LYS A 141 -19.60 20.62 0.61
C LYS A 141 -19.62 21.69 -0.48
N PRO A 142 -20.39 21.51 -1.57
CA PRO A 142 -20.61 22.56 -2.55
C PRO A 142 -21.09 23.84 -1.88
N GLY A 143 -20.41 24.96 -2.12
CA GLY A 143 -20.73 26.26 -1.50
C GLY A 143 -20.08 26.54 -0.15
N PHE A 144 -19.28 25.62 0.37
CA PHE A 144 -18.43 25.84 1.53
C PHE A 144 -16.98 26.04 1.07
N GLY A 145 -16.70 27.23 0.57
CA GLY A 145 -15.34 27.71 0.45
C GLY A 145 -14.89 28.40 1.73
N PRO A 146 -13.60 28.78 1.87
CA PRO A 146 -13.20 29.62 2.97
C PRO A 146 -14.17 30.82 3.10
N PRO A 147 -14.73 31.14 4.29
CA PRO A 147 -14.14 30.97 5.60
C PRO A 147 -14.76 29.86 6.48
N ASN A 148 -15.53 28.94 5.90
CA ASN A 148 -16.35 28.01 6.68
C ASN A 148 -15.68 26.67 7.00
N ASP A 149 -14.39 26.67 7.26
CA ASP A 149 -13.63 25.53 7.76
C ASP A 149 -13.49 24.35 6.76
N PRO A 150 -12.62 24.50 5.74
CA PRO A 150 -12.34 23.41 4.79
C PRO A 150 -11.71 22.19 5.45
N VAL A 151 -11.18 22.33 6.66
CA VAL A 151 -10.49 21.26 7.39
C VAL A 151 -11.48 20.17 7.80
N LYS A 152 -12.70 20.50 8.20
CA LYS A 152 -13.69 19.48 8.62
C LYS A 152 -14.04 18.49 7.52
N GLY A 153 -14.26 18.96 6.31
CA GLY A 153 -14.50 18.09 5.15
C GLY A 153 -13.30 17.21 4.83
N ALA A 154 -12.12 17.81 4.76
CA ALA A 154 -10.87 17.13 4.50
C ALA A 154 -10.45 16.15 5.62
N SER A 155 -10.98 16.35 6.83
CA SER A 155 -10.82 15.41 7.95
C SER A 155 -11.88 14.30 7.98
N ALA A 156 -12.67 14.15 6.92
CA ALA A 156 -13.71 13.14 6.77
C ALA A 156 -14.93 13.28 7.73
N CYS A 157 -15.06 14.42 8.42
CA CYS A 157 -16.16 14.63 9.37
C CYS A 157 -17.55 14.73 8.72
N LEU A 158 -17.62 14.96 7.42
CA LEU A 158 -18.86 15.12 6.66
C LEU A 158 -19.32 13.83 5.97
N LEU A 159 -18.56 12.74 6.09
CA LEU A 159 -18.92 11.44 5.54
C LEU A 159 -20.22 10.92 6.21
N ASN A 160 -21.03 10.24 5.43
CA ASN A 160 -22.22 9.58 5.94
C ASN A 160 -21.91 8.18 6.46
N GLY A 161 -22.66 7.72 7.46
CA GLY A 161 -22.49 6.40 8.06
C GLY A 161 -21.56 6.42 9.27
N THR A 162 -21.31 5.23 9.81
CA THR A 162 -20.42 5.01 10.95
C THR A 162 -19.42 3.89 10.65
N TYR A 163 -18.29 3.90 11.32
CA TYR A 163 -17.20 2.95 11.05
C TYR A 163 -17.53 1.52 11.49
N ASP A 164 -18.37 1.38 12.51
CA ASP A 164 -18.77 0.12 13.13
C ASP A 164 -20.07 -0.45 12.56
N ALA A 165 -20.65 0.18 11.53
CA ALA A 165 -21.88 -0.30 10.91
C ALA A 165 -21.61 -0.83 9.50
N PRO A 166 -22.48 -1.75 9.02
CA PRO A 166 -22.48 -2.14 7.61
C PRO A 166 -22.72 -0.93 6.69
N ASP A 167 -22.25 -1.03 5.47
CA ASP A 167 -22.46 0.01 4.46
C ASP A 167 -23.94 -0.03 4.02
N ASP A 168 -24.74 0.89 4.52
CA ASP A 168 -26.12 1.09 4.10
C ASP A 168 -26.19 1.95 2.82
N ILE A 169 -27.38 2.15 2.32
CA ILE A 169 -27.63 2.91 1.08
C ILE A 169 -27.11 4.35 1.10
N ASN A 170 -26.86 4.89 2.29
CA ASN A 170 -26.38 6.25 2.49
C ASN A 170 -24.93 6.30 2.97
N SER A 171 -24.30 5.15 3.24
CA SER A 171 -22.99 5.10 3.85
C SER A 171 -21.84 5.37 2.85
N ASP A 172 -20.87 6.18 3.29
CA ASP A 172 -19.60 6.39 2.61
C ASP A 172 -18.49 5.45 3.12
N MET A 173 -18.83 4.59 4.09
CA MET A 173 -17.86 3.75 4.79
C MET A 173 -17.42 2.49 4.02
N GLY A 174 -17.87 2.32 2.78
CA GLY A 174 -17.51 1.19 1.94
C GLY A 174 -16.10 1.23 1.34
N GLY A 175 -15.31 2.27 1.65
CA GLY A 175 -13.98 2.41 1.05
C GLY A 175 -14.04 2.50 -0.48
N VAL A 176 -13.19 1.73 -1.16
CA VAL A 176 -13.20 1.61 -2.63
C VAL A 176 -14.26 0.59 -3.02
N THR A 177 -15.45 1.07 -3.37
CA THR A 177 -16.65 0.24 -3.56
C THR A 177 -16.68 -0.47 -4.92
N CYS A 178 -17.48 -1.55 -4.99
CA CYS A 178 -17.75 -2.26 -6.24
C CYS A 178 -18.28 -1.32 -7.32
N HIS A 179 -19.23 -0.45 -6.98
CA HIS A 179 -19.88 0.45 -7.94
C HIS A 179 -18.95 1.58 -8.42
N PHE A 180 -17.93 1.93 -7.63
CA PHE A 180 -16.88 2.84 -8.09
C PHE A 180 -15.98 2.16 -9.14
N CYS A 181 -15.38 1.01 -8.79
CA CYS A 181 -14.48 0.29 -9.72
C CYS A 181 -15.18 -0.12 -11.01
N HIS A 182 -16.40 -0.68 -10.91
CA HIS A 182 -17.16 -1.15 -12.07
C HIS A 182 -17.84 -0.03 -12.88
N ARG A 183 -17.48 1.23 -12.63
CA ARG A 183 -17.86 2.40 -13.43
C ARG A 183 -16.67 3.18 -13.95
N LEU A 184 -15.45 2.73 -13.64
CA LEU A 184 -14.23 3.36 -14.15
C LEU A 184 -14.13 3.21 -15.68
N MET A 185 -13.73 4.30 -16.32
CA MET A 185 -13.48 4.39 -17.75
C MET A 185 -12.00 4.64 -18.04
N PRO A 186 -11.46 4.07 -19.14
CA PRO A 186 -10.08 4.34 -19.54
C PRO A 186 -9.86 5.78 -20.03
N ASN A 187 -10.91 6.46 -20.47
CA ASN A 187 -10.88 7.84 -21.00
C ASN A 187 -12.14 8.57 -20.57
N GLY A 188 -12.10 9.88 -20.60
CA GLY A 188 -13.28 10.72 -20.34
C GLY A 188 -14.34 10.61 -21.42
N PRO A 189 -15.57 11.01 -21.11
CA PRO A 189 -16.75 10.82 -21.97
C PRO A 189 -16.67 11.57 -23.32
N ASN A 190 -15.85 12.62 -23.41
CA ASN A 190 -15.64 13.39 -24.64
C ASN A 190 -14.28 13.07 -25.30
N GLY A 191 -13.63 11.98 -24.92
CA GLY A 191 -12.31 11.60 -25.42
C GLY A 191 -11.15 12.25 -24.66
N GLU A 192 -11.40 12.78 -23.48
CA GLU A 192 -10.33 13.24 -22.58
C GLU A 192 -9.42 12.04 -22.22
N PRO A 193 -8.10 12.31 -22.06
CA PRO A 193 -7.17 11.23 -21.77
C PRO A 193 -7.47 10.55 -20.41
N GLY A 194 -7.18 9.25 -20.34
CA GLY A 194 -7.15 8.51 -19.10
C GLY A 194 -5.93 8.83 -18.26
N TYR A 195 -6.01 8.52 -17.00
CA TYR A 195 -4.98 8.81 -16.01
C TYR A 195 -4.62 7.58 -15.20
N THR A 196 -3.38 7.52 -14.76
CA THR A 196 -2.85 6.41 -13.94
C THR A 196 -2.15 6.91 -12.68
N GLU A 197 -2.64 8.01 -12.10
CA GLU A 197 -2.10 8.55 -10.85
C GLU A 197 -3.11 9.43 -10.11
N ASN A 198 -2.85 9.64 -8.82
CA ASN A 198 -3.45 10.66 -7.96
C ASN A 198 -4.98 10.57 -7.84
N GLY A 199 -5.57 9.40 -8.05
CA GLY A 199 -7.02 9.23 -8.02
C GLY A 199 -7.74 9.96 -9.16
N ASN A 200 -7.05 10.29 -10.23
CA ASN A 200 -7.61 10.91 -11.43
C ASN A 200 -8.47 9.90 -12.20
N ALA A 201 -9.70 9.74 -11.80
CA ALA A 201 -10.60 8.72 -12.32
C ALA A 201 -11.71 9.31 -13.17
N TRP A 202 -11.94 8.71 -14.33
CA TRP A 202 -13.18 8.90 -15.07
C TRP A 202 -14.20 7.86 -14.62
N VAL A 203 -15.28 8.34 -14.02
CA VAL A 203 -16.42 7.54 -13.57
C VAL A 203 -17.65 8.01 -14.31
N ASP A 204 -18.40 7.10 -14.92
CA ASP A 204 -19.53 7.49 -15.76
C ASP A 204 -20.89 7.28 -15.11
N ASP A 205 -21.88 8.04 -15.61
CA ASP A 205 -23.31 7.87 -15.39
C ASP A 205 -24.04 7.39 -16.66
N VAL A 206 -23.30 7.01 -17.69
CA VAL A 206 -23.87 6.65 -18.98
C VAL A 206 -24.66 5.37 -18.86
N GLN A 207 -25.84 5.35 -19.46
CA GLN A 207 -26.64 4.13 -19.58
C GLN A 207 -25.97 3.13 -20.53
N CYS A 208 -26.11 1.87 -20.25
CA CYS A 208 -25.63 0.82 -21.14
C CYS A 208 -26.35 0.84 -22.49
N GLU A 209 -25.61 0.75 -23.57
CA GLU A 209 -26.13 0.69 -24.94
C GLU A 209 -27.05 -0.50 -25.16
N ASN A 210 -26.94 -1.56 -24.36
CA ASN A 210 -27.54 -2.86 -24.60
C ASN A 210 -28.92 -3.07 -23.96
N THR A 211 -29.48 -2.14 -23.19
CA THR A 211 -30.60 -2.48 -22.31
C THR A 211 -31.73 -1.44 -22.22
N GLY A 212 -31.76 -0.42 -23.03
CA GLY A 212 -32.95 0.40 -23.17
C GLY A 212 -33.30 1.32 -21.99
N GLY A 213 -32.34 1.65 -21.16
CA GLY A 213 -32.47 2.69 -20.15
C GLY A 213 -32.66 2.18 -18.74
N GLY A 214 -31.60 2.31 -17.94
CA GLY A 214 -31.54 1.96 -16.53
C GLY A 214 -30.44 2.75 -15.83
N PRO A 215 -30.16 2.47 -14.56
CA PRO A 215 -29.10 3.09 -13.81
C PRO A 215 -27.72 2.80 -14.43
N PRO A 216 -26.65 3.50 -13.97
CA PRO A 216 -25.35 3.47 -14.60
C PRO A 216 -24.82 2.08 -14.89
N CYS A 217 -24.18 1.97 -16.05
CA CYS A 217 -23.63 0.73 -16.58
C CYS A 217 -22.51 0.19 -15.68
N ARG A 218 -22.56 -1.09 -15.36
CA ARG A 218 -21.47 -1.78 -14.66
C ARG A 218 -20.53 -2.41 -15.66
N ARG A 219 -19.29 -1.99 -15.65
CA ARG A 219 -18.24 -2.42 -16.57
C ARG A 219 -17.49 -3.61 -16.00
N GLY A 220 -17.06 -4.51 -16.88
CA GLY A 220 -16.28 -5.67 -16.46
C GLY A 220 -15.64 -6.40 -17.64
N PRO A 221 -14.79 -7.41 -17.39
CA PRO A 221 -13.96 -8.06 -18.40
C PRO A 221 -14.69 -9.09 -19.28
N TYR A 222 -16.01 -9.27 -19.13
CA TYR A 222 -16.75 -10.31 -19.84
C TYR A 222 -17.73 -9.72 -20.85
N ALA A 223 -17.73 -10.27 -22.06
CA ALA A 223 -18.57 -9.81 -23.16
C ALA A 223 -19.92 -10.56 -23.24
N TYR A 224 -20.06 -11.74 -22.61
CA TYR A 224 -21.24 -12.60 -22.65
C TYR A 224 -21.72 -12.97 -24.08
N ASP A 225 -20.77 -13.10 -25.00
CA ASP A 225 -20.99 -13.50 -26.39
C ASP A 225 -20.77 -15.00 -26.64
N ASP A 226 -20.37 -15.74 -25.61
CA ASP A 226 -20.08 -17.17 -25.60
C ASP A 226 -21.31 -18.06 -25.28
N GLY A 227 -22.49 -17.46 -25.17
CA GLY A 227 -23.73 -18.14 -24.76
C GLY A 227 -23.95 -18.17 -23.24
N THR A 228 -23.06 -17.61 -22.45
CA THR A 228 -23.27 -17.44 -21.02
C THR A 228 -24.38 -16.42 -20.76
N ALA A 229 -25.25 -16.68 -19.79
CA ALA A 229 -26.31 -15.74 -19.45
C ALA A 229 -25.71 -14.43 -18.88
N PRO A 230 -26.12 -13.26 -19.40
CA PRO A 230 -25.65 -11.99 -18.89
C PRO A 230 -26.15 -11.74 -17.47
N PRO A 231 -25.50 -10.86 -16.68
CA PRO A 231 -25.96 -10.51 -15.34
C PRO A 231 -27.36 -9.88 -15.36
N PRO A 232 -28.12 -9.93 -14.24
CA PRO A 232 -29.47 -9.36 -14.16
C PRO A 232 -29.50 -7.82 -14.04
N HIS A 233 -28.37 -7.18 -14.08
CA HIS A 233 -28.21 -5.73 -14.05
C HIS A 233 -27.57 -5.22 -15.34
N GLU A 234 -27.64 -3.92 -15.57
CA GLU A 234 -26.97 -3.25 -16.69
C GLU A 234 -25.48 -3.53 -16.67
N TRP A 235 -24.91 -3.88 -17.82
CA TRP A 235 -23.51 -4.25 -17.94
C TRP A 235 -22.91 -3.81 -19.29
N GLN A 236 -21.60 -3.63 -19.30
CA GLN A 236 -20.83 -3.39 -20.51
C GLN A 236 -19.46 -4.06 -20.40
N TYR A 237 -19.02 -4.67 -21.50
CA TYR A 237 -17.65 -5.16 -21.61
C TYR A 237 -16.66 -4.01 -21.50
N SER A 238 -15.58 -4.21 -20.75
CA SER A 238 -14.51 -3.24 -20.60
C SER A 238 -13.18 -3.97 -20.40
N GLN A 239 -12.32 -3.88 -21.40
CA GLN A 239 -10.97 -4.42 -21.33
C GLN A 239 -10.15 -3.73 -20.25
N TYR A 240 -10.42 -2.47 -19.94
CA TYR A 240 -9.73 -1.69 -18.90
C TYR A 240 -9.69 -2.42 -17.55
N HIS A 241 -10.71 -3.25 -17.25
CA HIS A 241 -10.76 -4.03 -16.00
C HIS A 241 -9.78 -5.21 -15.97
N THR A 242 -9.10 -5.50 -17.06
CA THR A 242 -8.00 -6.49 -17.13
C THR A 242 -6.62 -5.82 -17.21
N GLU A 243 -6.55 -4.51 -17.28
CA GLU A 243 -5.32 -3.76 -17.41
C GLU A 243 -4.82 -3.24 -16.06
N SER A 244 -3.51 -3.24 -15.86
CA SER A 244 -2.88 -2.69 -14.63
C SER A 244 -3.19 -1.21 -14.44
N ALA A 245 -3.50 -0.48 -15.50
CA ALA A 245 -3.80 0.94 -15.48
C ALA A 245 -4.97 1.31 -14.55
N ILE A 246 -5.97 0.43 -14.41
CA ILE A 246 -7.09 0.65 -13.49
C ILE A 246 -6.59 0.74 -12.03
N CYS A 247 -5.59 -0.06 -11.67
CA CYS A 247 -4.96 -0.03 -10.34
C CYS A 247 -4.09 1.23 -10.18
N GLY A 248 -3.37 1.60 -11.25
CA GLY A 248 -2.52 2.79 -11.30
C GLY A 248 -3.26 4.09 -11.02
N THR A 249 -4.57 4.13 -11.27
CA THR A 249 -5.41 5.28 -10.93
C THR A 249 -5.22 5.75 -9.48
N CYS A 250 -5.10 4.83 -8.52
CA CYS A 250 -4.91 5.12 -7.09
C CYS A 250 -3.53 4.70 -6.56
N HIS A 251 -2.93 3.62 -7.12
CA HIS A 251 -1.63 3.11 -6.68
C HIS A 251 -0.45 3.74 -7.42
N ASN A 252 -0.51 5.05 -7.57
CA ASN A 252 0.55 5.90 -8.14
C ASN A 252 0.34 7.33 -7.68
N VAL A 253 0.92 7.72 -6.54
CA VAL A 253 0.60 8.96 -5.84
C VAL A 253 1.83 9.86 -5.72
N SER A 254 1.65 11.12 -6.08
CA SER A 254 2.61 12.22 -5.86
C SER A 254 2.11 13.18 -4.79
N SER A 255 3.01 14.03 -4.30
CA SER A 255 2.61 15.19 -3.51
C SER A 255 1.61 16.06 -4.28
N PRO A 256 0.56 16.54 -3.62
CA PRO A 256 -0.40 17.46 -4.22
C PRO A 256 0.24 18.83 -4.52
N ASP A 257 -0.35 19.58 -5.46
CA ASP A 257 0.04 20.98 -5.69
C ASP A 257 -0.48 21.87 -4.56
N VAL A 258 0.43 22.27 -3.69
CA VAL A 258 0.12 23.17 -2.56
C VAL A 258 0.35 24.63 -2.89
N SER A 259 0.69 24.99 -4.13
CA SER A 259 1.03 26.35 -4.55
C SER A 259 -0.12 27.36 -4.37
N ARG A 260 -1.33 26.88 -4.22
CA ARG A 260 -2.53 27.69 -4.04
C ARG A 260 -2.97 27.88 -2.61
N MET A 261 -2.23 27.28 -1.66
CA MET A 261 -2.57 27.35 -0.24
C MET A 261 -2.03 28.64 0.38
N PRO A 262 -2.84 29.45 1.02
CA PRO A 262 -2.31 30.59 1.76
C PRO A 262 -1.55 30.12 2.98
N ALA A 263 -0.26 30.48 3.05
CA ALA A 263 0.56 30.59 4.31
C ALA A 263 0.38 29.51 5.40
N ALA A 264 -0.04 28.28 5.03
CA ALA A 264 -0.17 27.21 6.03
C ALA A 264 1.18 26.68 6.51
N THR A 265 2.19 26.82 5.66
CA THR A 265 3.56 26.36 5.88
C THR A 265 4.32 27.12 6.97
N ASP A 266 3.91 28.35 7.32
CA ASP A 266 4.55 29.14 8.38
C ASP A 266 4.33 28.56 9.78
N ARG A 267 3.39 27.63 9.94
CA ARG A 267 2.99 27.13 11.27
C ARG A 267 3.95 26.10 11.86
N ILE A 268 4.59 25.29 11.01
CA ILE A 268 5.39 24.15 11.47
C ILE A 268 6.88 24.47 11.49
N PHE A 269 7.35 25.22 10.50
CA PHE A 269 8.78 25.38 10.26
C PHE A 269 9.33 26.77 10.63
N GLY A 270 8.49 27.68 11.12
CA GLY A 270 8.92 29.06 11.40
C GLY A 270 9.46 29.77 10.14
N ASP A 271 10.23 30.83 10.35
CA ASP A 271 10.71 31.76 9.30
C ASP A 271 11.69 31.15 8.27
N GLY A 272 11.95 29.84 8.34
CA GLY A 272 12.90 29.13 7.46
C GLY A 272 12.27 28.42 6.26
N PHE A 273 10.95 28.28 6.26
CA PHE A 273 10.23 27.69 5.13
C PHE A 273 9.87 28.80 4.13
N ASP A 274 10.25 28.65 2.90
CA ASP A 274 10.05 29.71 1.90
C ASP A 274 8.59 29.85 1.50
N GLY A 275 7.66 29.93 2.33
CA GLY A 275 6.21 30.21 2.16
C GLY A 275 5.66 30.39 0.74
N SER A 276 6.41 29.95 -0.27
CA SER A 276 6.08 30.15 -1.69
C SER A 276 4.86 29.37 -2.14
N GLY A 277 4.39 28.40 -1.31
CA GLY A 277 3.26 27.55 -1.65
C GLY A 277 3.47 26.75 -2.94
N ALA A 278 4.71 26.54 -3.34
CA ALA A 278 5.02 25.84 -4.57
C ALA A 278 4.77 24.34 -4.43
N LEU A 279 4.44 23.69 -5.55
CA LEU A 279 4.44 22.24 -5.68
C LEU A 279 5.75 21.68 -5.09
N LYS A 280 5.64 20.68 -4.22
CA LYS A 280 6.81 19.98 -3.69
C LYS A 280 7.37 19.06 -4.76
N THR A 281 8.43 19.52 -5.40
CA THR A 281 9.15 18.77 -6.42
C THR A 281 10.30 18.01 -5.82
N LEU A 282 10.55 16.81 -6.34
CA LEU A 282 11.65 15.96 -5.90
C LEU A 282 12.99 16.67 -6.16
N LYS A 283 13.80 16.80 -5.11
CA LYS A 283 15.19 17.26 -5.17
C LYS A 283 16.15 16.09 -5.14
N LEU A 284 17.19 16.18 -5.92
CA LEU A 284 18.31 15.22 -5.94
C LEU A 284 19.25 15.45 -4.74
N ASP A 285 20.22 14.54 -4.56
CA ASP A 285 21.19 14.56 -3.46
C ASP A 285 22.06 15.83 -3.40
N ASP A 286 22.11 16.62 -4.48
CA ASP A 286 22.82 17.90 -4.58
C ASP A 286 21.88 19.11 -4.45
N GLY A 287 20.58 18.89 -4.19
CA GLY A 287 19.55 19.90 -4.11
C GLY A 287 18.99 20.37 -5.44
N THR A 288 19.42 19.77 -6.55
CA THR A 288 18.86 20.07 -7.87
C THR A 288 17.39 19.68 -7.92
N ASP A 289 16.55 20.64 -8.25
CA ASP A 289 15.11 20.42 -8.44
C ASP A 289 14.87 19.69 -9.76
N THR A 290 14.16 18.56 -9.70
CA THR A 290 13.84 17.74 -10.89
C THR A 290 12.67 18.30 -11.69
N GLY A 291 11.86 19.19 -11.11
CA GLY A 291 10.59 19.65 -11.68
C GLY A 291 9.47 18.59 -11.64
N HIS A 292 9.72 17.40 -11.09
CA HIS A 292 8.70 16.36 -10.91
C HIS A 292 8.16 16.38 -9.47
N PRO A 293 6.85 16.14 -9.26
CA PRO A 293 6.30 16.07 -7.92
C PRO A 293 6.98 14.99 -7.06
N MET A 294 7.08 15.25 -5.77
CA MET A 294 7.62 14.29 -4.82
C MET A 294 6.79 13.00 -4.82
N PRO A 295 7.39 11.82 -5.01
CA PRO A 295 6.66 10.55 -4.98
C PRO A 295 6.24 10.18 -3.56
N ILE A 296 4.95 9.88 -3.36
CA ILE A 296 4.42 9.33 -2.10
C ILE A 296 4.30 7.81 -2.21
N GLU A 297 3.64 7.32 -3.26
CA GLU A 297 3.51 5.91 -3.59
C GLU A 297 3.70 5.71 -5.09
N ARG A 298 4.52 4.73 -5.51
CA ARG A 298 4.86 4.53 -6.92
C ARG A 298 4.75 3.09 -7.39
N THR A 299 3.91 2.30 -6.74
CA THR A 299 3.77 0.87 -7.06
C THR A 299 3.50 0.62 -8.54
N PHE A 300 2.58 1.39 -9.15
CA PHE A 300 2.29 1.26 -10.58
C PHE A 300 3.47 1.68 -11.47
N SER A 301 4.12 2.80 -11.18
CA SER A 301 5.29 3.25 -11.95
C SER A 301 6.48 2.30 -11.77
N GLU A 302 6.68 1.73 -10.59
CA GLU A 302 7.68 0.70 -10.34
C GLU A 302 7.43 -0.55 -11.19
N TRP A 303 6.17 -1.02 -11.24
CA TRP A 303 5.76 -2.12 -12.09
C TRP A 303 5.95 -1.79 -13.58
N GLN A 304 5.57 -0.59 -13.99
CA GLN A 304 5.66 -0.13 -15.38
C GLN A 304 7.09 -0.14 -15.91
N GLN A 305 8.08 0.10 -15.04
CA GLN A 305 9.51 0.08 -15.35
C GLN A 305 10.14 -1.32 -15.18
N SER A 306 9.37 -2.35 -14.86
CA SER A 306 9.81 -3.72 -14.68
C SER A 306 9.59 -4.59 -15.92
N GLN A 307 10.17 -5.80 -15.92
CA GLN A 307 9.91 -6.80 -16.94
C GLN A 307 8.44 -7.26 -16.97
N TYR A 308 7.72 -7.16 -15.86
CA TYR A 308 6.33 -7.61 -15.75
C TYR A 308 5.35 -6.77 -16.56
N ALA A 309 5.68 -5.52 -16.86
CA ALA A 309 4.90 -4.65 -17.75
C ALA A 309 5.15 -4.92 -19.23
N GLN A 310 6.12 -5.78 -19.58
CA GLN A 310 6.44 -6.11 -20.97
C GLN A 310 5.59 -7.30 -21.46
N ALA A 311 5.46 -7.41 -22.78
CA ALA A 311 4.69 -8.51 -23.37
C ALA A 311 5.44 -9.88 -23.30
N PRO A 312 4.80 -10.99 -22.87
CA PRO A 312 3.43 -11.03 -22.37
C PRO A 312 3.33 -10.39 -20.99
N GLU A 313 2.43 -9.41 -20.84
CA GLU A 313 2.25 -8.64 -19.64
C GLU A 313 1.74 -9.50 -18.48
N THR A 314 2.32 -9.34 -17.29
CA THR A 314 1.79 -9.84 -16.04
C THR A 314 1.16 -8.67 -15.29
N THR A 315 -0.17 -8.61 -15.30
CA THR A 315 -0.91 -7.48 -14.73
C THR A 315 -1.00 -7.55 -13.21
N CYS A 316 -1.39 -6.44 -12.58
CA CYS A 316 -1.64 -6.38 -11.14
C CYS A 316 -2.68 -7.43 -10.72
N GLN A 317 -3.72 -7.64 -11.54
CA GLN A 317 -4.79 -8.60 -11.29
C GLN A 317 -4.27 -10.04 -11.24
N ASN A 318 -3.24 -10.40 -12.01
CA ASN A 318 -2.71 -11.77 -12.01
C ASN A 318 -2.19 -12.21 -10.63
N CYS A 319 -1.68 -11.28 -9.83
CA CYS A 319 -1.14 -11.55 -8.49
C CYS A 319 -2.13 -11.19 -7.37
N HIS A 320 -2.84 -10.05 -7.50
CA HIS A 320 -3.70 -9.50 -6.46
C HIS A 320 -5.18 -9.88 -6.58
N MET A 321 -5.57 -10.42 -7.74
CA MET A 321 -6.90 -10.95 -8.03
C MET A 321 -6.77 -12.28 -8.81
N PRO A 322 -6.09 -13.30 -8.25
CA PRO A 322 -5.87 -14.55 -8.97
C PRO A 322 -7.21 -15.21 -9.35
N GLU A 323 -7.22 -15.95 -10.43
CA GLU A 323 -8.39 -16.74 -10.80
C GLU A 323 -8.65 -17.83 -9.75
N SER A 324 -9.93 -18.07 -9.44
CA SER A 324 -10.34 -19.17 -8.59
C SER A 324 -9.92 -20.51 -9.21
N GLU A 325 -9.34 -21.38 -8.39
CA GLU A 325 -9.02 -22.75 -8.82
C GLU A 325 -10.26 -23.65 -8.91
N ASP A 326 -11.38 -23.22 -8.35
CA ASP A 326 -12.62 -23.97 -8.37
C ASP A 326 -13.33 -23.74 -9.71
N PRO A 327 -13.50 -24.79 -10.52
CA PRO A 327 -14.19 -24.68 -11.81
C PRO A 327 -15.68 -24.35 -11.66
N ASP A 328 -16.25 -24.57 -10.49
CA ASP A 328 -17.65 -24.29 -10.17
C ASP A 328 -17.86 -22.93 -9.49
N ALA A 329 -16.78 -22.16 -9.26
CA ALA A 329 -16.87 -20.85 -8.67
C ALA A 329 -17.76 -19.91 -9.49
N THR A 330 -18.69 -19.24 -8.84
CA THR A 330 -19.64 -18.31 -9.48
C THR A 330 -19.65 -16.95 -8.81
N ALA A 331 -19.88 -15.91 -9.60
CA ALA A 331 -19.95 -14.54 -9.07
C ALA A 331 -21.31 -14.22 -8.40
N CYS A 332 -22.37 -14.99 -8.67
CA CYS A 332 -23.73 -14.65 -8.26
C CYS A 332 -24.48 -15.85 -7.70
N SER A 333 -25.21 -15.65 -6.59
CA SER A 333 -25.97 -16.70 -5.90
C SER A 333 -27.32 -17.06 -6.55
N TYR A 334 -27.84 -16.21 -7.43
CA TYR A 334 -29.22 -16.32 -7.88
C TYR A 334 -29.42 -16.88 -9.28
N ARG A 335 -28.37 -17.24 -10.02
CA ARG A 335 -28.52 -17.73 -11.40
C ARG A 335 -27.97 -19.13 -11.61
N ILE A 336 -28.80 -20.00 -12.19
CA ILE A 336 -28.49 -21.40 -12.50
C ILE A 336 -27.52 -21.53 -13.68
N ASN A 337 -27.45 -20.55 -14.60
CA ASN A 337 -26.58 -20.57 -15.78
C ASN A 337 -25.54 -19.43 -15.71
N ASN A 338 -24.98 -19.23 -14.55
CA ASN A 338 -23.90 -18.27 -14.34
C ASN A 338 -22.63 -18.72 -15.07
N ARG A 339 -21.79 -17.74 -15.37
CA ARG A 339 -20.40 -18.02 -15.70
C ARG A 339 -19.75 -18.76 -14.54
N THR A 340 -19.18 -19.91 -14.81
CA THR A 340 -18.43 -20.72 -13.85
C THR A 340 -16.97 -20.79 -14.28
N GLY A 341 -16.07 -20.95 -13.30
CA GLY A 341 -14.63 -20.94 -13.54
C GLY A 341 -14.09 -19.55 -13.91
N ASN A 342 -12.78 -19.41 -13.96
CA ASN A 342 -12.07 -18.17 -14.31
C ASN A 342 -12.60 -16.94 -13.55
N LEU A 343 -13.08 -17.13 -12.33
CA LEU A 343 -13.56 -16.04 -11.49
C LEU A 343 -12.37 -15.32 -10.84
N PRO A 344 -12.14 -14.03 -11.10
CA PRO A 344 -11.14 -13.27 -10.38
C PRO A 344 -11.53 -13.16 -8.91
N VAL A 345 -10.70 -13.68 -8.03
CA VAL A 345 -10.90 -13.57 -6.57
C VAL A 345 -10.56 -12.13 -6.17
N HIS A 346 -11.54 -11.40 -5.63
CA HIS A 346 -11.38 -10.00 -5.23
C HIS A 346 -10.64 -9.90 -3.88
N ALA A 347 -9.47 -10.52 -3.80
CA ALA A 347 -8.68 -10.60 -2.58
C ALA A 347 -8.00 -9.27 -2.24
N PHE A 348 -7.40 -8.61 -3.24
CA PHE A 348 -6.68 -7.33 -3.12
C PHE A 348 -5.66 -7.30 -1.97
N VAL A 349 -5.02 -8.43 -1.70
CA VAL A 349 -4.08 -8.55 -0.59
C VAL A 349 -2.72 -7.97 -0.95
N GLY A 350 -2.08 -7.37 0.04
CA GLY A 350 -0.69 -6.91 0.00
C GLY A 350 0.05 -7.39 1.26
N GLY A 351 0.98 -6.57 1.77
CA GLY A 351 1.74 -6.90 2.99
C GLY A 351 1.06 -6.51 4.30
N ASN A 352 -0.09 -5.83 4.27
CA ASN A 352 -0.72 -5.34 5.49
C ASN A 352 -1.52 -6.45 6.18
N THR A 353 -0.91 -7.07 7.19
CA THR A 353 -1.51 -8.11 8.03
C THR A 353 -2.03 -7.55 9.35
N TRP A 354 -1.65 -6.34 9.71
CA TRP A 354 -1.88 -5.75 11.02
C TRP A 354 -3.17 -4.92 11.10
N VAL A 355 -3.37 -3.95 10.20
CA VAL A 355 -4.55 -3.08 10.22
C VAL A 355 -5.87 -3.87 10.01
N PRO A 356 -5.97 -4.90 9.14
CA PRO A 356 -7.17 -5.73 9.08
C PRO A 356 -7.53 -6.38 10.41
N GLY A 357 -6.54 -6.74 11.22
CA GLY A 357 -6.74 -7.27 12.58
C GLY A 357 -7.32 -6.23 13.54
N ILE A 358 -6.83 -5.00 13.49
CA ILE A 358 -7.37 -3.87 14.26
C ILE A 358 -8.84 -3.62 13.87
N ILE A 359 -9.12 -3.51 12.58
CA ILE A 359 -10.49 -3.28 12.06
C ILE A 359 -11.42 -4.41 12.50
N LYS A 360 -10.96 -5.65 12.43
CA LYS A 360 -11.71 -6.82 12.90
C LYS A 360 -12.06 -6.72 14.38
N GLY A 361 -11.11 -6.33 15.21
CA GLY A 361 -11.30 -6.21 16.65
C GLY A 361 -12.19 -5.03 17.05
N GLU A 362 -11.92 -3.85 16.49
CA GLU A 362 -12.63 -2.61 16.85
C GLU A 362 -14.05 -2.52 16.28
N PHE A 363 -14.24 -2.97 15.04
CA PHE A 363 -15.49 -2.75 14.30
C PHE A 363 -16.22 -4.04 13.91
N GLY A 364 -15.57 -5.21 14.01
CA GLY A 364 -16.07 -6.47 13.47
C GLY A 364 -17.46 -6.86 13.97
N ALA A 365 -17.73 -6.67 15.25
CA ALA A 365 -19.04 -7.00 15.84
C ALA A 365 -20.19 -6.18 15.22
N GLY A 366 -19.96 -4.91 14.90
CA GLY A 366 -20.90 -4.05 14.19
C GLY A 366 -21.03 -4.46 12.73
N LEU A 367 -19.90 -4.71 12.07
CA LEU A 367 -19.86 -5.09 10.66
C LEU A 367 -20.55 -6.44 10.37
N ASP A 368 -20.57 -7.37 11.32
CA ASP A 368 -21.24 -8.67 11.16
C ASP A 368 -22.76 -8.63 11.32
N THR A 369 -23.34 -7.51 11.72
CA THR A 369 -24.80 -7.39 11.91
C THR A 369 -25.60 -7.56 10.64
N SER A 370 -24.98 -7.35 9.46
CA SER A 370 -25.62 -7.59 8.16
C SER A 370 -25.74 -9.09 7.79
N GLY A 371 -25.07 -9.99 8.52
CA GLY A 371 -24.99 -11.41 8.20
C GLY A 371 -24.02 -11.74 7.06
N THR A 372 -23.14 -10.82 6.70
CA THR A 372 -22.14 -10.99 5.63
C THR A 372 -20.81 -11.55 6.10
N ASN A 373 -20.65 -11.79 7.40
CA ASN A 373 -19.44 -12.39 8.02
C ASN A 373 -18.14 -11.64 7.68
N ARG A 374 -18.14 -10.31 7.77
CA ARG A 374 -16.97 -9.48 7.44
C ARG A 374 -15.75 -9.76 8.32
N THR A 375 -15.94 -10.16 9.59
CA THR A 375 -14.84 -10.57 10.47
C THR A 375 -14.11 -11.80 9.94
N GLN A 376 -14.82 -12.74 9.32
CA GLN A 376 -14.19 -13.89 8.67
C GLN A 376 -13.46 -13.47 7.40
N SER A 377 -14.02 -12.55 6.63
CA SER A 377 -13.37 -12.00 5.42
C SER A 377 -12.10 -11.23 5.78
N LEU A 378 -12.10 -10.45 6.86
CA LEU A 378 -10.90 -9.77 7.39
C LEU A 378 -9.82 -10.78 7.82
N GLN A 379 -10.21 -11.87 8.51
CA GLN A 379 -9.27 -12.94 8.85
C GLN A 379 -8.69 -13.61 7.61
N GLN A 380 -9.51 -13.88 6.61
CA GLN A 380 -9.05 -14.45 5.35
C GLN A 380 -8.05 -13.53 4.64
N THR A 381 -8.29 -12.22 4.67
CA THR A 381 -7.34 -11.22 4.13
C THR A 381 -6.00 -11.28 4.84
N ILE A 382 -5.97 -11.39 6.18
CA ILE A 382 -4.74 -11.55 6.96
C ILE A 382 -3.98 -12.81 6.52
N ASP A 383 -4.69 -13.95 6.42
CA ASP A 383 -4.08 -15.23 6.07
C ASP A 383 -3.53 -15.23 4.63
N TRP A 384 -4.25 -14.64 3.69
CA TRP A 384 -3.79 -14.48 2.32
C TRP A 384 -2.63 -13.49 2.19
N SER A 385 -2.63 -12.42 2.97
CA SER A 385 -1.50 -11.47 3.01
C SER A 385 -0.23 -12.15 3.52
N ARG A 386 -0.31 -12.95 4.57
CA ARG A 386 0.81 -13.78 5.05
C ARG A 386 1.30 -14.75 3.98
N GLN A 387 0.37 -15.41 3.30
CA GLN A 387 0.72 -16.33 2.22
C GLN A 387 1.41 -15.59 1.07
N LEU A 388 0.91 -14.42 0.66
CA LEU A 388 1.52 -13.61 -0.39
C LEU A 388 2.94 -13.16 -0.01
N LEU A 389 3.14 -12.72 1.23
CA LEU A 389 4.46 -12.32 1.73
C LEU A 389 5.49 -13.46 1.62
N THR A 390 5.09 -14.72 1.85
CA THR A 390 6.01 -15.86 1.70
C THR A 390 6.42 -16.14 0.26
N THR A 391 5.72 -15.60 -0.72
CA THR A 391 6.06 -15.74 -2.16
C THR A 391 6.79 -14.52 -2.72
N ALA A 392 6.86 -13.42 -1.97
CA ALA A 392 7.37 -12.14 -2.47
C ALA A 392 8.89 -12.09 -2.63
N ALA A 393 9.63 -12.96 -1.93
CA ALA A 393 11.09 -13.00 -1.99
C ALA A 393 11.64 -14.42 -1.96
N ALA A 394 12.87 -14.59 -2.44
CA ALA A 394 13.69 -15.75 -2.16
C ALA A 394 14.90 -15.35 -1.30
N LEU A 395 15.37 -16.27 -0.46
CA LEU A 395 16.46 -16.05 0.48
C LEU A 395 17.47 -17.19 0.41
N ASP A 396 18.74 -16.87 0.15
CA ASP A 396 19.84 -17.82 0.10
C ASP A 396 20.94 -17.42 1.08
N THR A 397 21.42 -18.38 1.88
CA THR A 397 22.51 -18.18 2.84
C THR A 397 23.70 -19.04 2.47
N THR A 398 24.89 -18.43 2.35
CA THR A 398 26.14 -19.12 2.02
C THR A 398 27.24 -18.73 2.99
N ILE A 399 27.98 -19.72 3.48
CA ILE A 399 29.23 -19.49 4.23
C ILE A 399 30.36 -19.29 3.21
N GLN A 400 30.85 -18.05 3.14
CA GLN A 400 31.92 -17.67 2.22
C GLN A 400 33.29 -18.12 2.72
N SER A 401 33.55 -18.01 4.02
CA SER A 401 34.74 -18.48 4.67
C SER A 401 34.47 -18.84 6.12
N TYR A 402 35.24 -19.79 6.63
CA TYR A 402 35.17 -20.20 8.02
C TYR A 402 36.55 -20.62 8.52
N THR A 403 37.01 -20.01 9.61
CA THR A 403 38.16 -20.43 10.38
C THR A 403 37.66 -20.93 11.72
N PRO A 404 37.79 -22.23 12.03
CA PRO A 404 37.33 -22.79 13.30
C PRO A 404 38.01 -22.13 14.51
N PRO A 405 37.29 -21.89 15.61
CA PRO A 405 37.91 -21.49 16.87
C PRO A 405 38.66 -22.67 17.50
N THR A 406 39.70 -22.35 18.25
CA THR A 406 40.29 -23.32 19.16
C THR A 406 39.89 -23.03 20.61
N PRO A 407 40.25 -23.86 21.60
CA PRO A 407 39.93 -23.57 22.99
C PRO A 407 40.48 -22.24 23.52
N SER A 408 41.52 -21.70 22.86
CA SER A 408 42.21 -20.46 23.30
C SER A 408 42.26 -19.36 22.26
N VAL A 409 41.85 -19.64 21.00
CA VAL A 409 41.94 -18.65 19.90
C VAL A 409 40.57 -18.52 19.25
N PRO A 410 40.04 -17.30 19.12
CA PRO A 410 38.83 -17.06 18.34
C PRO A 410 38.96 -17.50 16.89
N GLY A 411 37.87 -17.99 16.32
CA GLY A 411 37.71 -18.22 14.89
C GLY A 411 37.10 -17.01 14.18
N ALA A 412 36.83 -17.18 12.90
CA ALA A 412 36.14 -16.17 12.10
C ALA A 412 35.20 -16.83 11.09
N MET A 413 34.12 -16.12 10.74
CA MET A 413 33.20 -16.54 9.71
C MET A 413 32.78 -15.34 8.85
N ALA A 414 32.66 -15.57 7.56
CA ALA A 414 32.01 -14.63 6.64
C ALA A 414 30.81 -15.32 5.97
N LEU A 415 29.68 -14.61 5.94
CA LEU A 415 28.42 -15.05 5.33
C LEU A 415 28.08 -14.14 4.15
N SER A 416 27.45 -14.72 3.15
CA SER A 416 26.77 -14.01 2.07
C SER A 416 25.31 -14.42 2.08
N ILE A 417 24.43 -13.44 2.17
CA ILE A 417 22.97 -13.64 2.18
C ILE A 417 22.39 -12.89 1.01
N LYS A 418 21.75 -13.62 0.10
CA LYS A 418 21.11 -13.04 -1.08
C LYS A 418 19.60 -13.00 -0.88
N VAL A 419 19.02 -11.81 -1.03
CA VAL A 419 17.57 -11.58 -1.04
C VAL A 419 17.18 -11.24 -2.47
N THR A 420 16.31 -12.03 -3.08
CA THR A 420 15.83 -11.80 -4.44
C THR A 420 14.37 -11.34 -4.38
N ASN A 421 14.06 -10.22 -5.02
CA ASN A 421 12.70 -9.74 -5.20
C ASN A 421 12.01 -10.57 -6.30
N LEU A 422 10.86 -11.16 -5.97
CA LEU A 422 10.02 -11.96 -6.87
C LEU A 422 8.72 -11.25 -7.24
N THR A 423 8.56 -9.97 -6.85
CA THR A 423 7.37 -9.17 -7.13
C THR A 423 7.56 -8.31 -8.39
N GLY A 424 6.45 -7.76 -8.90
CA GLY A 424 6.47 -6.88 -10.07
C GLY A 424 6.84 -5.42 -9.79
N HIS A 425 7.14 -5.06 -8.56
CA HIS A 425 7.45 -3.71 -8.09
C HIS A 425 8.59 -3.76 -7.08
N LYS A 426 9.06 -2.62 -6.57
CA LYS A 426 10.07 -2.62 -5.50
C LYS A 426 9.55 -3.39 -4.28
N LEU A 427 10.45 -3.92 -3.50
CA LEU A 427 10.13 -4.70 -2.30
C LEU A 427 10.85 -4.09 -1.08
N PRO A 428 10.10 -3.58 -0.08
CA PRO A 428 8.64 -3.41 -0.04
C PRO A 428 8.14 -2.26 -0.93
N THR A 429 6.82 -2.16 -1.16
CA THR A 429 6.17 -1.09 -1.91
C THR A 429 4.86 -0.63 -1.23
N GLY A 430 4.07 0.20 -1.91
CA GLY A 430 2.87 0.85 -1.40
C GLY A 430 3.23 2.16 -0.71
N TYR A 431 2.40 2.62 0.22
CA TYR A 431 2.77 3.72 1.10
C TYR A 431 4.01 3.32 1.89
N SER A 432 5.13 3.90 1.51
CA SER A 432 6.43 3.36 1.88
C SER A 432 6.97 3.91 3.21
N GLU A 433 6.46 5.04 3.68
CA GLU A 433 6.87 5.61 4.96
C GLU A 433 6.42 4.73 6.13
N GLY A 434 7.31 4.52 7.08
CA GLY A 434 7.07 3.68 8.24
C GLY A 434 7.05 2.17 7.98
N ARG A 435 6.99 1.73 6.72
CA ARG A 435 7.00 0.33 6.31
C ARG A 435 8.43 -0.14 6.07
N ARG A 436 8.79 -1.33 6.58
CA ARG A 436 10.17 -1.84 6.42
C ARG A 436 10.23 -3.36 6.27
N MET A 437 11.32 -3.83 5.66
CA MET A 437 11.80 -5.21 5.72
C MET A 437 13.22 -5.23 6.25
N TRP A 438 13.63 -6.35 6.84
CA TRP A 438 15.03 -6.52 7.27
C TRP A 438 15.47 -7.97 7.33
N LEU A 439 16.78 -8.17 7.33
CA LEU A 439 17.42 -9.46 7.59
C LEU A 439 17.80 -9.56 9.06
N ASN A 440 17.19 -10.48 9.81
CA ASN A 440 17.74 -10.96 11.08
C ASN A 440 18.66 -12.14 10.80
N VAL A 441 19.91 -12.02 11.19
CA VAL A 441 20.93 -13.04 10.96
C VAL A 441 21.48 -13.54 12.28
N GLN A 442 21.31 -14.83 12.55
CA GLN A 442 21.79 -15.51 13.75
C GLN A 442 22.82 -16.60 13.39
N VAL A 443 23.89 -16.70 14.17
CA VAL A 443 24.79 -17.84 14.15
C VAL A 443 24.75 -18.52 15.51
N ARG A 444 24.50 -19.83 15.51
CA ARG A 444 24.43 -20.66 16.72
C ARG A 444 25.46 -21.77 16.67
N ASP A 445 25.95 -22.15 17.84
CA ASP A 445 26.82 -23.31 18.02
C ASP A 445 26.06 -24.64 17.99
N ALA A 446 26.78 -25.76 18.07
CA ALA A 446 26.21 -27.09 18.05
C ALA A 446 25.26 -27.38 19.23
N ASN A 447 25.35 -26.63 20.31
CA ASN A 447 24.49 -26.73 21.49
C ASN A 447 23.28 -25.76 21.41
N GLY A 448 23.14 -24.98 20.32
CA GLY A 448 22.11 -23.96 20.16
C GLY A 448 22.45 -22.62 20.79
N GLY A 449 23.64 -22.47 21.38
CA GLY A 449 24.11 -21.20 21.96
C GLY A 449 24.26 -20.11 20.89
N LEU A 450 23.79 -18.90 21.18
CA LEU A 450 23.90 -17.75 20.27
C LEU A 450 25.35 -17.25 20.24
N VAL A 451 25.96 -17.26 19.06
CA VAL A 451 27.32 -16.80 18.79
C VAL A 451 27.33 -15.40 18.21
N TYR A 452 26.36 -15.09 17.36
CA TYR A 452 26.23 -13.79 16.69
C TYR A 452 24.77 -13.52 16.36
N GLU A 453 24.39 -12.25 16.40
CA GLU A 453 23.11 -11.78 15.90
C GLU A 453 23.26 -10.37 15.32
N SER A 454 22.62 -10.13 14.17
CA SER A 454 22.46 -8.81 13.56
C SER A 454 20.98 -8.53 13.35
N ALA A 455 20.60 -7.25 13.51
CA ALA A 455 19.24 -6.75 13.39
C ALA A 455 18.25 -7.55 14.27
N ALA A 456 18.57 -7.67 15.57
CA ALA A 456 17.68 -8.21 16.57
C ALA A 456 16.43 -7.31 16.72
N TYR A 457 15.26 -7.93 16.88
CA TYR A 457 14.00 -7.23 17.11
C TYR A 457 13.45 -7.55 18.50
N ASP A 458 13.13 -6.49 19.25
CA ASP A 458 12.46 -6.63 20.55
C ASP A 458 10.95 -6.44 20.39
N PRO A 459 10.13 -7.50 20.52
CA PRO A 459 8.69 -7.38 20.39
C PRO A 459 8.01 -6.58 21.51
N SER A 460 8.69 -6.37 22.65
CA SER A 460 8.13 -5.61 23.76
C SER A 460 8.18 -4.08 23.55
N THR A 461 9.20 -3.61 22.83
CA THR A 461 9.38 -2.18 22.48
C THR A 461 9.11 -1.90 21.01
N ALA A 462 9.05 -2.94 20.16
CA ALA A 462 9.04 -2.87 18.69
C ALA A 462 10.31 -2.24 18.09
N GLU A 463 11.39 -2.24 18.85
CA GLU A 463 12.67 -1.73 18.39
C GLU A 463 13.44 -2.75 17.57
N LEU A 464 14.01 -2.27 16.48
CA LEU A 464 14.93 -3.01 15.63
C LEU A 464 16.36 -2.51 15.90
N THR A 465 17.23 -3.39 16.37
CA THR A 465 18.63 -3.05 16.61
C THR A 465 19.33 -2.68 15.32
N GLN A 466 19.81 -1.46 15.23
CA GLN A 466 20.59 -0.91 14.11
C GLN A 466 22.08 -1.11 14.36
N ASP A 467 22.57 -2.36 14.31
CA ASP A 467 24.00 -2.65 14.37
C ASP A 467 24.68 -2.29 13.03
N PRO A 468 26.03 -2.18 12.97
CA PRO A 468 26.75 -1.76 11.75
C PRO A 468 26.57 -2.69 10.53
N GLN A 469 26.09 -3.90 10.72
CA GLN A 469 25.83 -4.86 9.65
C GLN A 469 24.34 -5.07 9.39
N ALA A 470 23.48 -4.40 10.15
CA ALA A 470 22.04 -4.49 9.96
C ALA A 470 21.62 -4.12 8.53
N ARG A 471 20.83 -4.98 7.91
CA ARG A 471 20.32 -4.76 6.57
C ARG A 471 18.82 -4.52 6.62
N VAL A 472 18.43 -3.27 6.37
CA VAL A 472 17.03 -2.81 6.36
C VAL A 472 16.68 -2.31 4.95
N TYR A 473 15.54 -2.72 4.43
CA TYR A 473 14.97 -2.30 3.16
C TYR A 473 13.77 -1.41 3.44
N GLU A 474 13.95 -0.13 3.17
CA GLU A 474 12.98 0.93 3.46
C GLU A 474 13.23 2.15 2.56
N VAL A 475 12.30 3.08 2.53
CA VAL A 475 12.53 4.41 1.99
C VAL A 475 12.46 5.41 3.14
N LEU A 476 13.39 6.36 3.16
CA LEU A 476 13.45 7.47 4.09
C LEU A 476 13.33 8.76 3.27
N GLN A 477 12.17 9.39 3.36
CA GLN A 477 11.85 10.66 2.74
C GLN A 477 12.05 11.79 3.74
N GLY A 478 12.28 13.00 3.28
CA GLY A 478 12.54 14.12 4.15
C GLY A 478 12.34 15.46 3.46
N ILE A 479 12.75 16.50 4.16
CA ILE A 479 12.68 17.88 3.71
C ILE A 479 14.09 18.38 3.43
N TRP A 480 14.32 18.84 2.20
CA TRP A 480 15.62 19.32 1.78
C TRP A 480 16.06 20.55 2.57
N ASN A 481 17.27 20.46 3.12
CA ASN A 481 17.92 21.58 3.83
C ASN A 481 17.12 22.11 5.03
N PHE A 482 16.32 21.28 5.68
CA PHE A 482 15.53 21.65 6.86
C PHE A 482 16.41 22.23 8.00
N HIS A 483 17.58 21.66 8.24
CA HIS A 483 18.57 22.13 9.21
C HIS A 483 19.60 23.12 8.64
N GLY A 484 19.47 23.55 7.40
CA GLY A 484 20.43 24.44 6.73
C GLY A 484 21.78 23.79 6.39
N THR A 485 21.83 22.46 6.31
CA THR A 485 23.04 21.65 6.08
C THR A 485 23.26 21.29 4.60
N GLY A 486 22.26 21.55 3.74
CA GLY A 486 22.29 21.16 2.32
C GLY A 486 22.13 19.65 2.14
N THR A 487 21.37 19.00 3.00
CA THR A 487 21.06 17.57 2.99
C THR A 487 19.55 17.33 3.01
N CYS A 488 19.15 16.12 2.66
CA CYS A 488 17.78 15.64 2.85
C CYS A 488 17.60 15.23 4.31
N ASP A 489 16.92 16.05 5.09
CA ASP A 489 16.77 15.87 6.53
C ASP A 489 15.52 15.04 6.84
N ILE A 490 15.69 13.93 7.54
CA ILE A 490 14.64 12.97 7.92
C ILE A 490 14.31 13.00 9.42
N GLU A 491 15.00 13.85 10.17
CA GLU A 491 14.86 13.98 11.62
C GLU A 491 14.66 15.45 12.00
N ASN A 492 13.91 15.70 13.06
CA ASN A 492 13.75 17.03 13.64
C ASN A 492 14.98 17.43 14.49
N ALA A 493 14.91 18.60 15.11
CA ALA A 493 15.99 19.11 15.98
C ALA A 493 16.27 18.25 17.22
N SER A 494 15.35 17.37 17.59
CA SER A 494 15.48 16.40 18.69
C SER A 494 16.00 15.03 18.23
N ASN A 495 16.36 14.86 16.96
CA ASN A 495 16.74 13.61 16.30
C ASN A 495 15.59 12.56 16.25
N GLU A 496 14.36 13.01 16.23
CA GLU A 496 13.18 12.17 16.05
C GLU A 496 12.81 12.17 14.55
N LYS A 497 12.45 11.00 14.02
CA LYS A 497 12.08 10.86 12.61
C LYS A 497 10.82 11.65 12.29
N MET A 498 10.85 12.35 11.16
CA MET A 498 9.73 13.11 10.62
C MET A 498 9.08 12.35 9.48
N PHE A 499 7.73 12.37 9.44
CA PHE A 499 6.93 11.75 8.38
C PHE A 499 5.89 12.72 7.82
N HIS A 500 6.35 13.95 7.52
CA HIS A 500 5.52 15.00 6.91
C HIS A 500 5.39 14.80 5.39
N PHE A 501 4.75 13.69 4.99
CA PHE A 501 4.77 13.20 3.60
C PHE A 501 4.25 14.19 2.57
N VAL A 502 3.37 15.13 2.94
CA VAL A 502 2.91 16.20 2.02
C VAL A 502 3.92 17.35 1.91
N LEU A 503 4.88 17.44 2.81
CA LEU A 503 5.93 18.46 2.83
C LEU A 503 7.29 17.91 2.35
N ASN A 504 7.45 16.59 2.33
CA ASN A 504 8.67 15.97 1.84
C ASN A 504 8.95 16.40 0.39
N ASP A 505 10.21 16.70 0.11
CA ASP A 505 10.68 17.09 -1.22
C ASP A 505 12.02 16.44 -1.61
N CYS A 506 12.49 15.48 -0.82
CA CYS A 506 13.70 14.71 -1.11
C CYS A 506 13.62 13.28 -0.56
N ILE A 507 14.50 12.42 -1.07
CA ILE A 507 14.68 11.04 -0.61
C ILE A 507 16.10 10.89 -0.07
N ALA A 508 16.25 10.72 1.24
CA ALA A 508 17.55 10.49 1.86
C ALA A 508 18.08 9.08 1.60
N ARG A 509 17.18 8.11 1.51
CA ARG A 509 17.52 6.72 1.22
C ARG A 509 16.34 5.98 0.61
N ASP A 510 16.61 5.19 -0.44
CA ASP A 510 15.72 4.15 -0.95
C ASP A 510 16.51 2.87 -1.17
N SER A 511 16.47 1.96 -0.18
CA SER A 511 17.17 0.67 -0.21
C SER A 511 16.25 -0.49 -0.61
N ARG A 512 15.04 -0.22 -1.06
CA ARG A 512 14.07 -1.23 -1.50
C ARG A 512 14.60 -1.97 -2.73
N ILE A 513 14.41 -3.29 -2.74
CA ILE A 513 14.98 -4.16 -3.79
C ILE A 513 14.17 -3.96 -5.08
N PRO A 514 14.83 -3.60 -6.21
CA PRO A 514 14.15 -3.44 -7.51
C PRO A 514 13.45 -4.73 -7.97
N PRO A 515 12.39 -4.65 -8.79
CA PRO A 515 11.82 -5.82 -9.45
C PRO A 515 12.68 -6.32 -10.61
N LEU A 516 12.38 -7.52 -11.09
CA LEU A 516 13.08 -8.09 -12.25
C LEU A 516 12.95 -7.19 -13.49
N GLY A 517 14.09 -6.95 -14.15
CA GLY A 517 14.13 -6.14 -15.37
C GLY A 517 13.90 -4.65 -15.16
N PHE A 518 14.07 -4.16 -13.93
CA PHE A 518 13.82 -2.77 -13.57
C PHE A 518 14.79 -1.82 -14.28
N ALA A 519 14.23 -1.01 -15.17
CA ALA A 519 14.96 0.04 -15.87
C ALA A 519 14.37 1.39 -15.42
N PRO A 520 14.90 2.00 -14.35
CA PRO A 520 14.33 3.20 -13.78
C PRO A 520 14.43 4.36 -14.76
N ALA A 521 13.34 5.10 -14.93
CA ALA A 521 13.34 6.37 -15.61
C ALA A 521 14.33 7.32 -14.93
N THR A 522 14.95 8.19 -15.73
CA THR A 522 15.84 9.22 -15.23
C THR A 522 15.09 10.53 -15.02
N ALA A 523 15.64 11.46 -14.26
CA ALA A 523 15.08 12.80 -14.10
C ALA A 523 14.92 13.58 -15.44
N ALA A 524 15.61 13.13 -16.49
CA ALA A 524 15.50 13.71 -17.84
C ALA A 524 14.35 13.12 -18.67
N ASP A 525 13.70 12.06 -18.20
CA ASP A 525 12.53 11.48 -18.89
C ASP A 525 11.29 12.33 -18.56
N PRO A 526 10.69 13.00 -19.54
CA PRO A 526 9.53 13.87 -19.31
C PRO A 526 8.28 13.08 -18.86
N ASN A 527 8.27 11.77 -19.05
CA ASN A 527 7.15 10.90 -18.71
C ASN A 527 7.47 9.97 -17.52
N GLY A 528 8.69 10.07 -16.95
CA GLY A 528 9.16 9.18 -15.90
C GLY A 528 9.46 9.91 -14.61
N TYR A 529 9.10 9.29 -13.51
CA TYR A 529 9.57 9.68 -12.19
C TYR A 529 10.95 9.06 -11.98
N ASP A 530 11.84 9.80 -11.34
CA ASP A 530 13.12 9.23 -10.91
C ASP A 530 12.86 8.26 -9.76
N LEU A 531 12.83 6.97 -10.09
CA LEU A 531 12.63 5.88 -9.14
C LEU A 531 13.91 5.10 -8.86
N ARG A 532 15.08 5.67 -9.17
CA ARG A 532 16.36 5.05 -8.84
C ARG A 532 16.47 4.85 -7.33
N PRO A 533 17.12 3.77 -6.89
CA PRO A 533 17.55 3.64 -5.50
C PRO A 533 18.44 4.82 -5.07
N VAL A 534 18.24 5.35 -3.88
CA VAL A 534 18.97 6.49 -3.33
C VAL A 534 19.78 6.02 -2.13
N GLY A 535 21.04 6.43 -2.04
CA GLY A 535 21.92 6.08 -0.91
C GLY A 535 22.23 4.58 -0.79
N TYR A 536 21.74 3.76 -1.75
CA TYR A 536 21.95 2.32 -1.81
C TYR A 536 22.03 1.86 -3.27
N PRO A 537 23.24 1.84 -3.88
CA PRO A 537 23.38 1.51 -5.29
C PRO A 537 23.17 0.01 -5.54
N TYR A 538 22.18 -0.33 -6.36
CA TYR A 538 22.05 -1.64 -6.96
C TYR A 538 22.87 -1.68 -8.26
N PRO A 539 23.70 -2.72 -8.49
CA PRO A 539 24.44 -2.83 -9.73
C PRO A 539 23.50 -3.07 -10.92
N GLU A 540 23.96 -2.67 -12.09
CA GLU A 540 23.31 -3.05 -13.34
C GLU A 540 23.54 -4.55 -13.64
N THR A 541 22.59 -5.17 -14.34
CA THR A 541 22.67 -6.58 -14.78
C THR A 541 23.84 -6.82 -15.72
N SER A 542 24.21 -5.79 -16.50
CA SER A 542 25.45 -5.71 -17.26
C SER A 542 25.85 -4.23 -17.41
N PRO A 543 27.14 -3.89 -17.44
CA PRO A 543 27.59 -2.51 -17.50
C PRO A 543 26.95 -1.74 -18.66
N GLY A 544 26.32 -0.60 -18.37
CA GLY A 544 25.68 0.28 -19.35
C GLY A 544 24.31 -0.20 -19.85
N SER A 545 23.73 -1.23 -19.22
CA SER A 545 22.38 -1.71 -19.58
C SER A 545 21.26 -0.77 -19.10
N GLY A 546 21.49 0.03 -18.06
CA GLY A 546 20.45 0.78 -17.37
C GLY A 546 19.47 -0.09 -16.59
N VAL A 547 19.60 -1.42 -16.62
CA VAL A 547 18.71 -2.38 -15.95
C VAL A 547 19.36 -2.85 -14.66
N LEU A 548 18.71 -2.61 -13.53
CA LEU A 548 19.21 -2.98 -12.22
C LEU A 548 18.94 -4.47 -11.91
N VAL A 549 19.80 -5.06 -11.07
CA VAL A 549 19.55 -6.40 -10.53
C VAL A 549 18.35 -6.37 -9.59
N ASN A 550 17.59 -7.47 -9.54
CA ASN A 550 16.44 -7.64 -8.65
C ASN A 550 16.79 -8.34 -7.34
N TYR A 551 18.00 -8.22 -6.89
CA TYR A 551 18.45 -8.83 -5.64
C TYR A 551 19.46 -7.96 -4.91
N ASP A 552 19.50 -8.11 -3.59
CA ASP A 552 20.58 -7.63 -2.74
C ASP A 552 21.45 -8.80 -2.26
N THR A 553 22.74 -8.53 -2.04
CA THR A 553 23.67 -9.48 -1.44
C THR A 553 24.35 -8.84 -0.24
N ALA A 554 23.86 -9.19 0.96
CA ALA A 554 24.39 -8.71 2.22
C ALA A 554 25.55 -9.61 2.68
N THR A 555 26.67 -9.01 3.08
CA THR A 555 27.83 -9.71 3.62
C THR A 555 27.94 -9.44 5.12
N TYR A 556 28.10 -10.50 5.90
CA TYR A 556 28.30 -10.43 7.35
C TYR A 556 29.64 -11.04 7.72
N THR A 557 30.39 -10.35 8.56
CA THR A 557 31.66 -10.85 9.11
C THR A 557 31.57 -10.89 10.63
N LEU A 558 31.96 -12.01 11.21
CA LEU A 558 31.88 -12.19 12.64
C LEU A 558 33.10 -12.91 13.22
N SER A 559 33.45 -12.57 14.42
CA SER A 559 34.41 -13.33 15.23
C SER A 559 33.65 -14.45 15.94
N VAL A 560 34.20 -15.66 15.88
CA VAL A 560 33.67 -16.82 16.61
C VAL A 560 34.44 -16.96 17.92
N PRO A 561 33.84 -16.84 19.09
CA PRO A 561 34.53 -16.89 20.38
C PRO A 561 35.36 -18.17 20.54
N ALA A 562 36.51 -18.08 21.22
CA ALA A 562 37.32 -19.24 21.57
C ALA A 562 36.50 -20.25 22.37
N GLY A 563 36.69 -21.54 22.08
CA GLY A 563 35.95 -22.63 22.74
C GLY A 563 34.53 -22.86 22.24
N THR A 564 34.03 -22.13 21.24
CA THR A 564 32.71 -22.37 20.64
C THR A 564 32.66 -23.78 20.04
N VAL A 565 31.57 -24.49 20.32
CA VAL A 565 31.39 -25.89 19.86
C VAL A 565 30.86 -25.92 18.42
N THR A 566 31.55 -26.69 17.56
CA THR A 566 31.15 -26.85 16.16
C THR A 566 30.30 -28.10 15.91
N PRO A 567 29.49 -28.20 14.85
CA PRO A 567 29.33 -27.23 13.76
C PRO A 567 28.55 -25.96 14.16
N LEU A 568 28.77 -24.87 13.40
CA LEU A 568 27.98 -23.66 13.50
C LEU A 568 26.87 -23.68 12.47
N THR A 569 25.71 -23.15 12.83
CA THR A 569 24.60 -22.93 11.91
C THR A 569 24.30 -21.44 11.83
N ALA A 570 24.43 -20.87 10.64
CA ALA A 570 23.98 -19.55 10.32
C ALA A 570 22.55 -19.62 9.78
N THR A 571 21.65 -18.84 10.34
CA THR A 571 20.25 -18.73 9.91
C THR A 571 19.94 -17.28 9.60
N ALA A 572 19.48 -17.01 8.39
CA ALA A 572 18.93 -15.72 7.98
C ALA A 572 17.40 -15.82 7.94
N ARG A 573 16.74 -14.78 8.41
CA ARG A 573 15.28 -14.60 8.34
C ARG A 573 15.00 -13.24 7.74
N LEU A 574 14.13 -13.21 6.72
CA LEU A 574 13.63 -11.97 6.14
C LEU A 574 12.28 -11.66 6.77
N TYR A 575 12.17 -10.52 7.41
CA TYR A 575 10.96 -10.02 8.03
C TYR A 575 10.38 -8.81 7.29
N TYR A 576 9.06 -8.69 7.33
CA TYR A 576 8.29 -7.52 6.91
C TYR A 576 7.51 -6.96 8.08
N GLN A 577 7.40 -5.62 8.17
CA GLN A 577 6.60 -4.93 9.18
C GLN A 577 5.75 -3.85 8.52
N THR A 578 4.44 -3.85 8.82
CA THR A 578 3.46 -2.92 8.23
C THR A 578 3.71 -1.48 8.65
N ALA A 579 4.00 -1.24 9.94
CA ALA A 579 4.34 0.07 10.47
C ALA A 579 5.43 -0.05 11.54
N SER A 580 6.46 0.78 11.43
CA SER A 580 7.52 0.86 12.46
C SER A 580 7.01 1.59 13.71
N ASN A 581 7.69 1.37 14.85
CA ASN A 581 7.44 2.12 16.06
C ASN A 581 7.62 3.63 15.83
N TYR A 582 8.65 4.04 15.12
CA TYR A 582 8.94 5.46 14.83
C TYR A 582 7.77 6.17 14.13
N TYR A 583 7.10 5.48 13.20
CA TYR A 583 5.97 6.06 12.48
C TYR A 583 4.75 6.25 13.39
N VAL A 584 4.41 5.24 14.18
CA VAL A 584 3.25 5.32 15.08
C VAL A 584 3.49 6.33 16.22
N GLU A 585 4.72 6.36 16.77
CA GLU A 585 5.11 7.33 17.78
C GLU A 585 5.08 8.76 17.23
N PHE A 586 5.59 8.98 16.01
CA PHE A 586 5.49 10.26 15.32
C PHE A 586 4.04 10.74 15.19
N LEU A 587 3.12 9.88 14.75
CA LEU A 587 1.71 10.27 14.60
C LEU A 587 1.07 10.71 15.92
N ARG A 588 1.41 10.05 17.04
CA ARG A 588 0.97 10.46 18.37
C ARG A 588 1.61 11.78 18.79
N ASP A 589 2.94 11.86 18.69
CA ASP A 589 3.72 12.97 19.23
C ASP A 589 3.42 14.25 18.47
N GLU A 590 3.25 14.17 17.17
CA GLU A 590 2.83 15.30 16.35
C GLU A 590 1.43 15.77 16.74
N ALA A 591 0.48 14.86 16.92
CA ALA A 591 -0.87 15.22 17.36
C ALA A 591 -0.89 15.90 18.74
N VAL A 592 -0.07 15.42 19.67
CA VAL A 592 0.03 16.01 21.04
C VAL A 592 0.80 17.33 21.03
N ASN A 593 1.97 17.37 20.40
CA ASN A 593 2.87 18.51 20.43
C ASN A 593 2.32 19.71 19.67
N GLN A 594 1.61 19.48 18.58
CA GLN A 594 0.97 20.51 17.76
C GLN A 594 -0.47 20.83 18.21
N GLY A 595 -1.00 20.08 19.19
CA GLY A 595 -2.32 20.30 19.75
C GLY A 595 -3.44 20.09 18.75
N PHE A 596 -3.41 18.95 18.04
CA PHE A 596 -4.50 18.60 17.12
C PHE A 596 -5.85 18.55 17.86
N ALA A 597 -6.90 18.88 17.15
CA ALA A 597 -8.24 18.75 17.71
C ALA A 597 -8.55 17.28 18.01
N ASP A 598 -9.14 17.03 19.20
CA ASP A 598 -9.73 15.72 19.44
C ASP A 598 -10.94 15.48 18.51
N GLU A 599 -11.27 14.22 18.30
CA GLU A 599 -12.32 13.82 17.33
C GLU A 599 -13.69 14.43 17.65
N ASN A 600 -14.02 14.60 18.92
CA ASN A 600 -15.28 15.25 19.33
C ASN A 600 -15.31 16.72 18.93
N THR A 601 -14.19 17.43 19.08
CA THR A 601 -14.09 18.85 18.73
C THR A 601 -14.00 19.00 17.21
N MET A 602 -13.17 18.20 16.55
CA MET A 602 -12.94 18.28 15.11
C MET A 602 -14.22 17.95 14.31
N CYS A 603 -14.92 16.89 14.69
CA CYS A 603 -16.12 16.41 14.02
C CYS A 603 -17.42 16.81 14.75
N SER A 604 -17.42 17.89 15.54
CA SER A 604 -18.56 18.30 16.35
C SER A 604 -19.86 18.50 15.57
N ASP A 605 -19.76 18.91 14.31
CA ASP A 605 -20.89 19.21 13.44
C ASP A 605 -21.18 18.08 12.42
N GLY A 606 -20.41 16.99 12.45
CA GLY A 606 -20.54 15.86 11.54
C GLY A 606 -21.18 14.63 12.18
N PRO A 607 -21.79 13.75 11.39
CA PRO A 607 -22.32 12.49 11.88
C PRO A 607 -21.22 11.49 12.26
N ASN A 608 -20.01 11.73 11.81
CA ASN A 608 -18.93 10.77 11.80
C ASN A 608 -17.89 11.06 12.88
N ARG A 609 -17.92 10.30 13.95
CA ARG A 609 -17.03 10.39 15.11
C ARG A 609 -16.47 9.01 15.45
N PRO A 610 -15.58 8.46 14.59
CA PRO A 610 -15.26 7.04 14.66
C PRO A 610 -14.47 6.64 15.89
N PHE A 611 -13.63 7.53 16.41
CA PHE A 611 -12.58 7.15 17.34
C PHE A 611 -12.79 7.69 18.75
N THR A 612 -13.94 8.27 19.02
CA THR A 612 -14.38 8.64 20.37
C THR A 612 -15.08 7.47 21.07
N VAL A 613 -14.36 6.41 21.29
CA VAL A 613 -14.84 5.30 22.11
C VAL A 613 -14.48 5.59 23.56
N GLY A 614 -15.51 5.81 24.40
CA GLY A 614 -15.33 6.03 25.83
C GLY A 614 -15.43 7.51 26.26
N PRO A 615 -15.27 7.78 27.58
CA PRO A 615 -15.49 9.10 28.16
C PRO A 615 -14.36 10.12 27.88
N GLN A 616 -13.26 9.71 27.26
CA GLN A 616 -12.09 10.56 27.03
C GLN A 616 -12.01 10.96 25.55
N SER A 617 -11.95 12.28 25.33
CA SER A 617 -11.58 12.86 24.04
C SER A 617 -10.11 12.57 23.78
N ARG A 618 -9.79 12.14 22.56
CA ARG A 618 -8.40 11.89 22.12
C ARG A 618 -8.27 12.20 20.63
N THR A 619 -7.08 12.57 20.23
CA THR A 619 -6.73 12.72 18.82
C THR A 619 -6.66 11.36 18.13
N ARG A 620 -6.73 11.34 16.80
CA ARG A 620 -6.57 10.09 16.02
C ARG A 620 -5.16 9.51 16.17
N GLY A 621 -4.13 10.36 16.33
CA GLY A 621 -2.77 9.93 16.61
C GLY A 621 -2.65 9.20 17.95
N GLU A 622 -3.26 9.75 19.02
CA GLU A 622 -3.30 9.10 20.34
C GLU A 622 -4.08 7.78 20.28
N TYR A 623 -5.21 7.76 19.58
CA TYR A 623 -6.00 6.52 19.39
C TYR A 623 -5.19 5.44 18.68
N MET A 624 -4.52 5.79 17.58
CA MET A 624 -3.68 4.84 16.85
C MET A 624 -2.54 4.29 17.71
N TYR A 625 -1.91 5.16 18.52
CA TYR A 625 -0.87 4.73 19.45
C TYR A 625 -1.41 3.81 20.54
N GLU A 626 -2.60 4.06 21.09
CA GLU A 626 -3.24 3.17 22.05
C GLU A 626 -3.48 1.79 21.45
N LEU A 627 -4.03 1.70 20.24
CA LEU A 627 -4.22 0.42 19.53
C LEU A 627 -2.90 -0.33 19.31
N TRP A 628 -1.85 0.40 18.95
CA TRP A 628 -0.51 -0.15 18.75
C TRP A 628 0.15 -0.57 20.07
N ASN A 629 -0.03 0.18 21.14
CA ASN A 629 0.67 -0.06 22.41
C ASN A 629 -0.06 -1.11 23.28
N ASN A 630 -1.35 -1.25 23.11
CA ASN A 630 -2.12 -2.23 23.86
C ASN A 630 -1.90 -3.63 23.30
N ALA A 631 -1.45 -4.55 24.14
CA ALA A 631 -1.56 -5.97 23.82
C ALA A 631 -3.06 -6.33 23.76
N PRO A 632 -3.49 -7.16 22.79
CA PRO A 632 -4.86 -7.62 22.78
C PRO A 632 -5.19 -8.34 24.10
N ASP A 633 -6.32 -8.03 24.70
CA ASP A 633 -6.82 -8.75 25.86
C ASP A 633 -7.05 -10.24 25.54
N ASP A 634 -7.15 -10.55 24.25
CA ASP A 634 -7.29 -11.90 23.71
C ASP A 634 -6.10 -12.22 22.79
N ALA A 635 -5.20 -13.09 23.26
CA ALA A 635 -4.06 -13.57 22.50
C ALA A 635 -4.44 -14.32 21.20
N THR A 636 -5.74 -14.57 20.98
CA THR A 636 -6.27 -15.16 19.74
C THR A 636 -6.60 -14.12 18.67
N GLN A 637 -6.54 -12.81 18.98
CA GLN A 637 -6.76 -11.74 18.03
C GLN A 637 -5.46 -11.43 17.26
N PRO A 638 -5.30 -11.90 16.03
CA PRO A 638 -4.14 -11.52 15.23
C PRO A 638 -4.27 -10.06 14.80
N GLY A 639 -3.15 -9.34 14.78
CA GLY A 639 -3.08 -8.03 14.19
C GLY A 639 -3.02 -6.85 15.16
N TYR A 640 -3.35 -7.03 16.42
CA TYR A 640 -3.13 -6.04 17.45
C TYR A 640 -1.68 -6.07 17.99
N GLY A 641 -1.36 -5.11 18.81
CA GLY A 641 -0.04 -4.92 19.39
C GLY A 641 0.85 -4.09 18.48
N LYS A 642 2.14 -4.16 18.72
CA LYS A 642 3.15 -3.24 18.16
C LYS A 642 3.53 -3.53 16.69
N SER A 643 2.53 -3.73 15.82
CA SER A 643 2.73 -4.10 14.40
C SER A 643 3.73 -5.25 14.26
N PRO A 644 3.36 -6.47 14.69
CA PRO A 644 4.27 -7.60 14.74
C PRO A 644 4.91 -7.88 13.38
N PRO A 645 6.22 -8.19 13.32
CA PRO A 645 6.86 -8.57 12.07
C PRO A 645 6.32 -9.89 11.53
N GLU A 646 6.11 -9.95 10.23
CA GLU A 646 5.75 -11.18 9.52
C GLU A 646 7.00 -11.82 8.92
N LEU A 647 7.19 -13.11 9.16
CA LEU A 647 8.30 -13.87 8.59
C LEU A 647 8.00 -14.19 7.12
N MET A 648 8.80 -13.61 6.22
CA MET A 648 8.67 -13.85 4.79
C MET A 648 9.42 -15.11 4.36
N GLN A 649 10.70 -15.21 4.74
CA GLN A 649 11.60 -16.29 4.31
C GLN A 649 12.61 -16.68 5.40
N THR A 650 13.05 -17.92 5.34
CA THR A 650 14.16 -18.41 6.16
C THR A 650 15.12 -19.22 5.30
N SER A 651 16.42 -18.99 5.48
CA SER A 651 17.50 -19.75 4.86
C SER A 651 18.58 -20.04 5.88
N ALA A 652 19.27 -21.18 5.76
CA ALA A 652 20.32 -21.56 6.67
C ALA A 652 21.48 -22.27 5.94
N ALA A 653 22.68 -22.09 6.49
CA ALA A 653 23.88 -22.81 6.09
C ALA A 653 24.66 -23.25 7.33
N SER A 654 25.25 -24.45 7.27
CA SER A 654 26.05 -24.99 8.38
C SER A 654 27.48 -25.27 7.96
N THR A 655 28.42 -25.08 8.89
CA THR A 655 29.81 -25.53 8.69
C THR A 655 29.84 -27.07 8.68
N SER A 656 30.77 -27.63 7.91
CA SER A 656 31.03 -29.07 7.98
C SER A 656 31.52 -29.46 9.39
N THR A 657 31.13 -30.63 9.86
CA THR A 657 31.78 -31.27 11.01
C THR A 657 33.17 -31.74 10.57
N HIS A 658 34.22 -31.22 11.15
CA HIS A 658 35.57 -31.73 10.99
C HIS A 658 35.93 -32.58 12.20
#